data_328c899eb8396137035ee08c44de12ba
#
_entry.id   328c899eb8396137035ee08c44de12ba
#
_cell.length_a   1.000
_cell.length_b   1.000
_cell.length_c   1.000
_cell.angle_alpha   90.00
_cell.angle_beta   90.00
_cell.angle_gamma   90.00
#
_symmetry.space_group_name_H-M   'P 1'
#
loop_
_entity.id
_entity.type
_entity.pdbx_description
1 polymer ?
#
loop_
_entity_poly.entity_id
_entity_poly.type
_entity_poly.pdbx_seq_one_letter_code
_entity_poly.pdbx_strand_id
1 'polypeptide(L)'
;MFQRILLAALVLSAAPGVRAQAAAPPDMPATASLRADTLVLTYEGRPIFRGVVQSGGARVDVRMLADTVNDAVTQVIKFTASGGRVRVSGDVTASTQAFACEVDPAQDVVPMVRTASGPDANLLNRAVYDRARDWVISVDFPAHVVVLPKAGADSTTFSLDAEGGEVAIRFRPRFYEMHRGLRAFHPWTYTAWRPSVAGWSSWYAFFDSVTGRDVEHTADVLSRVLKPFGYTYLQIDDGYQRTPVGPPANWLDANAKFPSGLGVVARDIAARGLQPAIWTNVAFHDSAYALAHPDEFVRDTAGAPAWGNWIGFVMDGANAATMRDLVVPVYDSLRRMGWTYFKVDALRHLRYEGYNSNADYFRARGLRRDSVYRSVVQTIRDVIGHASFLLACWGIRPELAGVVDAVRVGDDGFGYGGFAEYNSFNNVVWRNDPDHIQIASADAYRATTLTSLTGSLLMLTDRPDVYLTDRAEAAKRAAPVLFTLPGQIYDVNPSRSSRIGEAAVTLSGAGPRPFDADKRPAASLYLLDVNRPFEHWSVLARIGDDTPRIRFSTLGLPADRSYLVYEFWTQHLLGAFRERFSPGAIDPRFQVQDFCIREALAHPQLVSTNRHVSCGGVDLHDVQWAADTLRGESDLVAGDDYVLVVHEPSGFRFVRAEATGAAVMSSAVRGGVRRVRLRSAGGGRVGWRIVYRGLPHGLPQGQPMGQPPSHFASQ
;
A
#
# COMPACT_ATOMS: atom_id res chain seq x y z
N MET A 1 -29.85 -23.03 -8.45
CA MET A 1 -30.30 -23.75 -9.67
C MET A 1 -29.85 -22.86 -10.83
N PHE A 2 -28.67 -23.15 -11.38
CA PHE A 2 -28.03 -22.32 -12.42
C PHE A 2 -28.54 -22.79 -13.80
N GLN A 3 -29.32 -21.98 -14.48
CA GLN A 3 -29.64 -22.18 -15.89
C GLN A 3 -28.44 -21.76 -16.73
N ARG A 4 -27.69 -22.73 -17.23
CA ARG A 4 -26.68 -22.53 -18.28
C ARG A 4 -27.39 -22.26 -19.59
N ILE A 5 -27.34 -21.04 -20.06
CA ILE A 5 -27.70 -20.75 -21.46
C ILE A 5 -26.45 -21.08 -22.30
N LEU A 6 -26.55 -22.20 -23.04
CA LEU A 6 -25.58 -22.55 -24.06
C LEU A 6 -25.79 -21.62 -25.27
N LEU A 7 -24.97 -20.61 -25.41
CA LEU A 7 -24.82 -19.94 -26.71
C LEU A 7 -23.84 -20.75 -27.55
N ALA A 8 -24.22 -21.00 -28.80
CA ALA A 8 -23.47 -21.81 -29.74
C ALA A 8 -22.02 -21.30 -29.88
N ALA A 9 -21.08 -22.15 -29.49
CA ALA A 9 -19.68 -21.93 -29.71
C ALA A 9 -19.35 -22.24 -31.18
N LEU A 10 -18.81 -21.27 -31.91
CA LEU A 10 -18.14 -21.56 -33.20
C LEU A 10 -16.82 -22.26 -32.88
N VAL A 11 -16.81 -23.56 -32.99
CA VAL A 11 -15.59 -24.37 -32.86
C VAL A 11 -14.88 -24.39 -34.21
N LEU A 12 -13.78 -23.67 -34.32
CA LEU A 12 -12.83 -23.84 -35.40
C LEU A 12 -11.76 -24.83 -34.95
N SER A 13 -11.93 -26.11 -35.28
CA SER A 13 -10.87 -27.12 -35.10
C SER A 13 -9.85 -26.97 -36.22
N ALA A 14 -8.65 -26.55 -35.89
CA ALA A 14 -7.56 -26.42 -36.86
C ALA A 14 -6.73 -27.70 -36.89
N ALA A 15 -6.55 -28.24 -38.10
CA ALA A 15 -5.48 -29.20 -38.40
C ALA A 15 -4.10 -28.51 -38.29
N PRO A 16 -2.99 -29.25 -38.07
CA PRO A 16 -1.66 -28.64 -38.02
C PRO A 16 -1.39 -27.77 -39.27
N GLY A 17 -1.24 -26.46 -39.03
CA GLY A 17 -0.99 -25.49 -40.10
C GLY A 17 -2.14 -24.53 -40.44
N VAL A 18 -3.29 -24.61 -39.79
CA VAL A 18 -4.45 -23.74 -40.07
C VAL A 18 -4.49 -22.55 -39.14
N ARG A 19 -4.73 -21.38 -39.71
CA ARG A 19 -4.91 -20.10 -38.97
C ARG A 19 -6.20 -20.11 -38.19
N ALA A 20 -6.11 -19.94 -36.86
CA ALA A 20 -7.30 -19.64 -36.01
C ALA A 20 -7.32 -18.13 -35.71
N GLN A 21 -8.40 -17.47 -36.06
CA GLN A 21 -8.67 -16.10 -35.71
C GLN A 21 -10.04 -16.03 -35.03
N ALA A 22 -10.07 -15.63 -33.78
CA ALA A 22 -11.32 -15.30 -33.09
C ALA A 22 -11.61 -13.81 -33.29
N ALA A 23 -12.72 -13.49 -33.94
CA ALA A 23 -13.18 -12.11 -34.08
C ALA A 23 -13.88 -11.65 -32.81
N ALA A 24 -13.60 -10.43 -32.36
CA ALA A 24 -14.31 -9.81 -31.26
C ALA A 24 -15.74 -9.43 -31.70
N PRO A 25 -16.73 -9.54 -30.80
CA PRO A 25 -18.01 -8.90 -31.02
C PRO A 25 -17.87 -7.37 -31.08
N PRO A 26 -18.89 -6.68 -31.64
CA PRO A 26 -18.83 -5.23 -31.88
C PRO A 26 -18.45 -4.40 -30.65
N ASP A 27 -18.79 -4.88 -29.46
CA ASP A 27 -18.62 -4.14 -28.20
C ASP A 27 -17.29 -4.47 -27.45
N MET A 28 -16.47 -5.39 -27.97
CA MET A 28 -15.20 -5.73 -27.38
C MET A 28 -14.07 -5.62 -28.40
N PRO A 29 -13.28 -4.53 -28.38
CA PRO A 29 -12.21 -4.30 -29.33
C PRO A 29 -10.96 -5.17 -29.03
N ALA A 30 -11.16 -6.45 -28.72
CA ALA A 30 -10.11 -7.43 -28.45
C ALA A 30 -10.11 -8.54 -29.50
N THR A 31 -8.93 -8.94 -29.94
CA THR A 31 -8.75 -10.05 -30.87
C THR A 31 -7.62 -10.96 -30.42
N ALA A 32 -7.74 -12.26 -30.72
CA ALA A 32 -6.66 -13.21 -30.56
C ALA A 32 -6.40 -13.92 -31.89
N SER A 33 -5.15 -14.06 -32.25
CA SER A 33 -4.71 -14.77 -33.45
C SER A 33 -3.56 -15.71 -33.14
N LEU A 34 -3.63 -16.91 -33.71
CA LEU A 34 -2.53 -17.87 -33.71
C LEU A 34 -2.05 -18.08 -35.14
N ARG A 35 -0.77 -17.76 -35.41
CA ARG A 35 -0.15 -18.01 -36.69
C ARG A 35 1.09 -18.87 -36.48
N ALA A 36 1.11 -20.05 -37.08
CA ALA A 36 2.06 -21.09 -36.77
C ALA A 36 2.09 -21.38 -35.28
N ASP A 37 3.10 -20.98 -34.57
CA ASP A 37 3.30 -21.13 -33.12
C ASP A 37 3.15 -19.82 -32.35
N THR A 38 2.90 -18.70 -33.02
CA THR A 38 2.86 -17.37 -32.41
C THR A 38 1.42 -16.97 -32.09
N LEU A 39 1.12 -16.84 -30.78
CA LEU A 39 -0.11 -16.29 -30.25
C LEU A 39 0.03 -14.79 -30.05
N VAL A 40 -0.90 -14.01 -30.62
CA VAL A 40 -0.99 -12.57 -30.41
C VAL A 40 -2.39 -12.23 -29.92
N LEU A 41 -2.46 -11.53 -28.78
CA LEU A 41 -3.67 -10.95 -28.24
C LEU A 41 -3.58 -9.43 -28.36
N THR A 42 -4.60 -8.82 -28.96
CA THR A 42 -4.68 -7.38 -29.19
C THR A 42 -5.93 -6.84 -28.52
N TYR A 43 -5.82 -5.69 -27.86
CA TYR A 43 -6.93 -4.96 -27.25
C TYR A 43 -6.85 -3.49 -27.62
N GLU A 44 -7.97 -2.91 -28.06
CA GLU A 44 -8.04 -1.52 -28.56
C GLU A 44 -6.95 -1.19 -29.60
N GLY A 45 -6.73 -2.11 -30.53
CA GLY A 45 -5.74 -1.97 -31.57
C GLY A 45 -4.26 -2.13 -31.14
N ARG A 46 -4.01 -2.42 -29.85
CA ARG A 46 -2.65 -2.58 -29.30
C ARG A 46 -2.39 -4.03 -28.93
N PRO A 47 -1.21 -4.60 -29.24
CA PRO A 47 -0.83 -5.92 -28.77
C PRO A 47 -0.66 -5.88 -27.23
N ILE A 48 -1.41 -6.76 -26.55
CA ILE A 48 -1.34 -6.95 -25.10
C ILE A 48 -0.44 -8.12 -24.74
N PHE A 49 -0.49 -9.20 -25.54
CA PHE A 49 0.34 -10.37 -25.35
C PHE A 49 0.87 -10.86 -26.69
N ARG A 50 2.14 -11.23 -26.71
CA ARG A 50 2.77 -11.91 -27.82
C ARG A 50 3.64 -13.04 -27.29
N GLY A 51 3.31 -14.27 -27.64
CA GLY A 51 4.04 -15.44 -27.14
C GLY A 51 4.12 -16.55 -28.13
N VAL A 52 5.01 -17.50 -27.85
CA VAL A 52 5.23 -18.71 -28.61
C VAL A 52 4.62 -19.88 -27.88
N VAL A 53 3.90 -20.72 -28.62
CA VAL A 53 3.28 -21.95 -28.13
C VAL A 53 4.13 -23.13 -28.60
N GLN A 54 4.81 -23.77 -27.67
CA GLN A 54 5.56 -24.98 -27.91
C GLN A 54 4.73 -26.19 -27.51
N SER A 55 4.41 -27.06 -28.45
CA SER A 55 3.62 -28.25 -28.19
C SER A 55 4.15 -29.44 -28.97
N GLY A 56 4.37 -30.54 -28.29
CA GLY A 56 4.72 -31.81 -28.92
C GLY A 56 3.50 -32.56 -29.47
N GLY A 57 2.68 -31.91 -30.35
CA GLY A 57 1.45 -32.48 -30.90
C GLY A 57 0.19 -32.09 -30.16
N ALA A 58 0.24 -31.05 -29.32
CA ALA A 58 -0.93 -30.58 -28.56
C ALA A 58 -1.99 -29.95 -29.47
N ARG A 59 -3.24 -30.15 -29.08
CA ARG A 59 -4.37 -29.44 -29.68
C ARG A 59 -4.42 -28.01 -29.15
N VAL A 60 -4.42 -27.05 -30.04
CA VAL A 60 -4.55 -25.63 -29.69
C VAL A 60 -5.94 -25.14 -30.07
N ASP A 61 -6.57 -24.41 -29.15
CA ASP A 61 -7.90 -23.87 -29.32
C ASP A 61 -7.95 -22.42 -28.82
N VAL A 62 -8.54 -21.53 -29.60
CA VAL A 62 -8.76 -20.14 -29.24
C VAL A 62 -10.25 -19.86 -29.27
N ARG A 63 -10.81 -19.57 -28.10
CA ARG A 63 -12.25 -19.32 -27.98
C ARG A 63 -12.53 -17.96 -27.39
N MET A 64 -13.57 -17.36 -27.89
CA MET A 64 -14.27 -16.29 -27.21
C MET A 64 -15.41 -16.87 -26.40
N LEU A 65 -15.43 -16.58 -25.09
CA LEU A 65 -16.43 -17.07 -24.17
C LEU A 65 -17.28 -15.89 -23.67
N ALA A 66 -18.60 -16.11 -23.60
CA ALA A 66 -19.44 -15.25 -22.80
C ALA A 66 -19.36 -15.73 -21.34
N ASP A 67 -19.04 -14.83 -20.44
CA ASP A 67 -19.01 -15.08 -19.01
C ASP A 67 -20.07 -14.20 -18.34
N THR A 68 -20.93 -14.78 -17.53
CA THR A 68 -21.97 -14.03 -16.83
C THR A 68 -21.51 -13.81 -15.41
N VAL A 69 -21.20 -12.55 -15.08
CA VAL A 69 -20.79 -12.14 -13.75
C VAL A 69 -21.70 -11.04 -13.27
N ASN A 70 -22.30 -11.19 -12.09
CA ASN A 70 -23.19 -10.18 -11.50
C ASN A 70 -24.31 -9.69 -12.46
N ASP A 71 -24.95 -10.61 -13.16
CA ASP A 71 -26.01 -10.35 -14.14
C ASP A 71 -25.58 -9.57 -15.40
N ALA A 72 -24.29 -9.34 -15.57
CA ALA A 72 -23.74 -8.78 -16.79
C ALA A 72 -23.07 -9.86 -17.63
N VAL A 73 -23.37 -9.88 -18.92
CA VAL A 73 -22.65 -10.74 -19.86
C VAL A 73 -21.37 -10.03 -20.25
N THR A 74 -20.24 -10.64 -19.91
CA THR A 74 -18.92 -10.15 -20.27
C THR A 74 -18.24 -11.11 -21.22
N GLN A 75 -17.33 -10.60 -22.01
CA GLN A 75 -16.61 -11.42 -22.98
C GLN A 75 -15.18 -11.62 -22.54
N VAL A 76 -14.73 -12.86 -22.67
CA VAL A 76 -13.41 -13.33 -22.27
C VAL A 76 -12.78 -14.05 -23.45
N ILE A 77 -11.56 -13.69 -23.77
CA ILE A 77 -10.77 -14.48 -24.71
C ILE A 77 -10.03 -15.56 -23.92
N LYS A 78 -10.31 -16.81 -24.23
CA LYS A 78 -9.62 -17.94 -23.64
C LYS A 78 -8.84 -18.68 -24.74
N PHE A 79 -7.53 -18.74 -24.56
CA PHE A 79 -6.66 -19.61 -25.30
C PHE A 79 -6.38 -20.87 -24.48
N THR A 80 -6.49 -22.04 -25.08
CA THR A 80 -6.19 -23.31 -24.43
C THR A 80 -5.33 -24.15 -25.35
N ALA A 81 -4.25 -24.71 -24.82
CA ALA A 81 -3.46 -25.73 -25.48
C ALA A 81 -3.39 -26.95 -24.56
N SER A 82 -3.71 -28.13 -25.11
CA SER A 82 -3.82 -29.39 -24.35
C SER A 82 -3.42 -30.59 -25.21
N GLY A 83 -3.10 -31.71 -24.58
CA GLY A 83 -2.81 -32.99 -25.25
C GLY A 83 -1.34 -33.35 -25.29
N GLY A 84 -0.58 -33.00 -24.27
CA GLY A 84 0.83 -33.28 -24.09
C GLY A 84 1.51 -32.24 -23.22
N ARG A 85 2.84 -32.22 -23.19
CA ARG A 85 3.56 -31.12 -22.54
C ARG A 85 3.47 -29.88 -23.40
N VAL A 86 2.84 -28.83 -22.86
CA VAL A 86 2.65 -27.54 -23.53
C VAL A 86 3.40 -26.47 -22.74
N ARG A 87 4.14 -25.63 -23.46
CA ARG A 87 4.72 -24.41 -22.91
C ARG A 87 4.29 -23.21 -23.73
N VAL A 88 3.82 -22.18 -23.05
CA VAL A 88 3.54 -20.88 -23.66
C VAL A 88 4.42 -19.85 -22.98
N SER A 89 5.29 -19.22 -23.77
CA SER A 89 6.21 -18.19 -23.27
C SER A 89 6.09 -16.94 -24.12
N GLY A 90 6.03 -15.78 -23.48
CA GLY A 90 5.89 -14.53 -24.21
C GLY A 90 5.88 -13.30 -23.33
N ASP A 91 5.57 -12.18 -23.94
CA ASP A 91 5.58 -10.86 -23.33
C ASP A 91 4.16 -10.29 -23.23
N VAL A 92 3.83 -9.81 -22.03
CA VAL A 92 2.65 -8.99 -21.78
C VAL A 92 3.08 -7.53 -21.76
N THR A 93 2.50 -6.71 -22.64
CA THR A 93 2.72 -5.26 -22.72
C THR A 93 1.56 -4.53 -22.08
N ALA A 94 1.85 -3.69 -21.08
CA ALA A 94 0.87 -3.01 -20.26
C ALA A 94 1.24 -1.52 -20.05
N SER A 95 0.47 -0.79 -19.26
CA SER A 95 0.82 0.57 -18.83
C SER A 95 1.86 0.55 -17.71
N THR A 96 2.42 1.72 -17.37
CA THR A 96 3.33 1.90 -16.22
C THR A 96 2.65 1.65 -14.87
N GLN A 97 1.35 1.45 -14.84
CA GLN A 97 0.56 1.16 -13.64
C GLN A 97 0.14 -0.32 -13.53
N ALA A 98 0.68 -1.16 -14.40
CA ALA A 98 0.45 -2.59 -14.34
C ALA A 98 1.39 -3.27 -13.34
N PHE A 99 0.96 -4.39 -12.83
CA PHE A 99 1.74 -5.22 -11.91
C PHE A 99 1.34 -6.70 -12.02
N ALA A 100 2.29 -7.58 -11.67
CA ALA A 100 2.01 -8.99 -11.51
C ALA A 100 1.13 -9.22 -10.27
N CYS A 101 0.11 -10.07 -10.38
CA CYS A 101 -0.89 -10.24 -9.34
C CYS A 101 -1.42 -11.68 -9.25
N GLU A 102 -2.06 -11.97 -8.13
CA GLU A 102 -2.85 -13.17 -7.93
C GLU A 102 -4.30 -12.88 -8.33
N VAL A 103 -4.83 -13.70 -9.22
CA VAL A 103 -6.27 -13.74 -9.57
C VAL A 103 -6.65 -15.20 -9.60
N ASP A 104 -7.50 -15.62 -8.68
CA ASP A 104 -8.02 -16.98 -8.64
C ASP A 104 -9.38 -17.03 -9.36
N PRO A 105 -9.45 -17.62 -10.55
CA PRO A 105 -10.70 -17.72 -11.31
C PRO A 105 -11.69 -18.72 -10.72
N ALA A 106 -11.23 -19.64 -9.85
CA ALA A 106 -12.07 -20.70 -9.29
C ALA A 106 -12.61 -20.37 -7.89
N GLN A 107 -11.90 -19.52 -7.16
CA GLN A 107 -12.23 -19.12 -5.79
C GLN A 107 -12.31 -17.59 -5.68
N ASP A 108 -13.14 -16.99 -6.49
CA ASP A 108 -13.40 -15.56 -6.45
C ASP A 108 -14.15 -15.15 -5.17
N VAL A 109 -13.59 -15.57 -4.04
CA VAL A 109 -14.11 -15.26 -2.73
C VAL A 109 -13.90 -13.77 -2.45
N VAL A 110 -12.76 -13.20 -2.90
CA VAL A 110 -12.55 -11.74 -2.86
C VAL A 110 -12.53 -11.21 -4.29
N PRO A 111 -13.52 -10.44 -4.69
CA PRO A 111 -13.57 -9.88 -6.04
C PRO A 111 -12.62 -8.69 -6.21
N MET A 112 -11.37 -8.83 -5.78
CA MET A 112 -10.34 -7.79 -5.87
C MET A 112 -9.02 -8.37 -6.34
N VAL A 113 -8.28 -7.61 -7.14
CA VAL A 113 -6.91 -7.95 -7.50
C VAL A 113 -6.01 -7.72 -6.30
N ARG A 114 -5.09 -8.63 -6.05
CA ARG A 114 -4.11 -8.52 -4.97
C ARG A 114 -2.74 -9.00 -5.43
N THR A 115 -1.69 -8.58 -4.75
CA THR A 115 -0.35 -9.16 -4.92
C THR A 115 -0.16 -10.33 -3.97
N ALA A 116 0.49 -11.38 -4.42
CA ALA A 116 0.93 -12.43 -3.51
C ALA A 116 2.13 -11.94 -2.70
N SER A 117 2.24 -12.40 -1.45
CA SER A 117 3.34 -12.10 -0.53
C SER A 117 4.22 -13.32 -0.31
N GLY A 118 5.40 -13.07 0.24
CA GLY A 118 6.35 -14.09 0.67
C GLY A 118 7.34 -14.53 -0.41
N PRO A 119 8.24 -15.46 -0.08
CA PRO A 119 9.34 -15.87 -0.95
C PRO A 119 8.86 -16.53 -2.25
N ASP A 120 7.66 -17.10 -2.25
CA ASP A 120 7.06 -17.76 -3.41
C ASP A 120 6.12 -16.82 -4.20
N ALA A 121 6.17 -15.52 -3.94
CA ALA A 121 5.28 -14.53 -4.59
C ALA A 121 5.32 -14.63 -6.12
N ASN A 122 6.50 -14.87 -6.69
CA ASN A 122 6.68 -15.04 -8.14
C ASN A 122 5.96 -16.29 -8.70
N LEU A 123 5.74 -17.31 -7.87
CA LEU A 123 5.01 -18.51 -8.26
C LEU A 123 3.50 -18.38 -8.07
N LEU A 124 3.09 -17.48 -7.20
CA LEU A 124 1.67 -17.23 -6.88
C LEU A 124 1.05 -16.17 -7.78
N ASN A 125 1.84 -15.18 -8.22
CA ASN A 125 1.37 -14.17 -9.18
C ASN A 125 1.28 -14.78 -10.58
N ARG A 126 0.08 -15.10 -11.01
CA ARG A 126 -0.23 -15.81 -12.27
C ARG A 126 -0.89 -14.92 -13.30
N ALA A 127 -0.95 -13.63 -13.03
CA ALA A 127 -1.66 -12.67 -13.84
C ALA A 127 -0.91 -11.33 -13.91
N VAL A 128 -1.26 -10.53 -14.90
CA VAL A 128 -0.93 -9.11 -14.96
C VAL A 128 -2.24 -8.33 -14.95
N TYR A 129 -2.38 -7.38 -14.04
CA TYR A 129 -3.45 -6.39 -14.02
C TYR A 129 -2.93 -5.02 -14.45
N ASP A 130 -3.58 -4.43 -15.44
CA ASP A 130 -3.33 -3.05 -15.86
C ASP A 130 -4.38 -2.13 -15.23
N ARG A 131 -3.94 -1.41 -14.21
CA ARG A 131 -4.79 -0.53 -13.41
C ARG A 131 -5.28 0.70 -14.17
N ALA A 132 -4.46 1.21 -15.10
CA ALA A 132 -4.81 2.38 -15.90
C ALA A 132 -5.87 2.08 -16.97
N ARG A 133 -6.05 0.80 -17.34
CA ARG A 133 -6.96 0.37 -18.40
C ARG A 133 -7.98 -0.66 -17.94
N ASP A 134 -7.95 -1.06 -16.69
CA ASP A 134 -8.86 -2.03 -16.05
C ASP A 134 -8.97 -3.36 -16.82
N TRP A 135 -7.84 -4.00 -17.11
CA TRP A 135 -7.84 -5.33 -17.69
C TRP A 135 -6.90 -6.30 -16.98
N VAL A 136 -7.21 -7.58 -17.05
CA VAL A 136 -6.39 -8.68 -16.53
C VAL A 136 -6.09 -9.69 -17.63
N ILE A 137 -4.82 -10.09 -17.74
CA ILE A 137 -4.43 -11.33 -18.40
C ILE A 137 -3.93 -12.31 -17.35
N SER A 138 -4.47 -13.52 -17.33
CA SER A 138 -4.14 -14.55 -16.34
C SER A 138 -3.94 -15.91 -16.97
N VAL A 139 -3.21 -16.78 -16.26
CA VAL A 139 -3.09 -18.19 -16.60
C VAL A 139 -3.90 -19.02 -15.62
N ASP A 140 -4.85 -19.82 -16.15
CA ASP A 140 -5.66 -20.71 -15.34
C ASP A 140 -4.86 -21.96 -14.90
N PHE A 141 -5.29 -22.62 -13.83
CA PHE A 141 -4.73 -23.92 -13.42
C PHE A 141 -5.06 -25.02 -14.46
N PRO A 142 -4.25 -26.09 -14.55
CA PRO A 142 -3.19 -26.52 -13.63
C PRO A 142 -1.73 -26.17 -14.06
N ALA A 143 -1.50 -25.27 -14.97
CA ALA A 143 -0.14 -24.99 -15.47
C ALA A 143 0.79 -24.39 -14.39
N HIS A 144 2.08 -24.70 -14.45
CA HIS A 144 3.11 -23.97 -13.74
C HIS A 144 3.33 -22.62 -14.45
N VAL A 145 3.32 -21.54 -13.70
CA VAL A 145 3.35 -20.18 -14.25
C VAL A 145 4.37 -19.33 -13.53
N VAL A 146 5.14 -18.57 -14.32
CA VAL A 146 6.01 -17.50 -13.83
C VAL A 146 5.65 -16.22 -14.57
N VAL A 147 5.33 -15.17 -13.86
CA VAL A 147 5.08 -13.83 -14.38
C VAL A 147 6.02 -12.86 -13.69
N LEU A 148 6.93 -12.26 -14.42
CA LEU A 148 7.95 -11.35 -13.90
C LEU A 148 8.01 -10.06 -14.71
N PRO A 149 8.18 -8.89 -14.07
CA PRO A 149 8.50 -7.66 -14.78
C PRO A 149 9.86 -7.81 -15.46
N LYS A 150 9.98 -7.39 -16.73
CA LYS A 150 11.26 -7.33 -17.42
C LYS A 150 12.08 -6.15 -16.91
N ALA A 151 13.36 -6.36 -16.69
CA ALA A 151 14.29 -5.33 -16.22
C ALA A 151 14.44 -4.21 -17.25
N GLY A 152 14.30 -2.96 -16.81
CA GLY A 152 14.46 -1.73 -17.59
C GLY A 152 13.67 -0.59 -16.93
N ALA A 153 14.25 0.61 -16.88
CA ALA A 153 13.67 1.76 -16.13
C ALA A 153 12.27 2.17 -16.59
N ASP A 154 11.89 1.85 -17.83
CA ASP A 154 10.58 2.17 -18.42
C ASP A 154 9.75 0.93 -18.75
N SER A 155 10.05 -0.22 -18.12
CA SER A 155 9.44 -1.49 -18.52
C SER A 155 7.96 -1.55 -18.12
N THR A 156 7.11 -1.49 -19.14
CA THR A 156 5.69 -1.86 -19.08
C THR A 156 5.50 -3.30 -19.56
N THR A 157 6.54 -4.08 -19.62
CA THR A 157 6.56 -5.42 -20.17
C THR A 157 6.81 -6.45 -19.06
N PHE A 158 5.99 -7.50 -19.07
CA PHE A 158 6.12 -8.65 -18.19
C PHE A 158 6.42 -9.88 -19.03
N SER A 159 7.39 -10.69 -18.62
CA SER A 159 7.55 -12.04 -19.17
C SER A 159 6.49 -12.95 -18.54
N LEU A 160 5.80 -13.71 -19.37
CA LEU A 160 4.88 -14.77 -18.94
C LEU A 160 5.41 -16.08 -19.50
N ASP A 161 5.63 -17.04 -18.61
CA ASP A 161 6.04 -18.42 -18.95
C ASP A 161 5.10 -19.39 -18.23
N ALA A 162 4.40 -20.21 -19.00
CA ALA A 162 3.42 -21.16 -18.49
C ALA A 162 3.67 -22.53 -19.09
N GLU A 163 3.78 -23.57 -18.25
CA GLU A 163 4.05 -24.93 -18.69
C GLU A 163 3.14 -25.93 -17.95
N GLY A 164 2.60 -26.91 -18.68
CA GLY A 164 1.76 -27.96 -18.10
C GLY A 164 1.22 -28.95 -19.12
N GLY A 165 0.40 -29.86 -18.69
CA GLY A 165 -0.40 -30.72 -19.58
C GLY A 165 -1.52 -29.96 -20.29
N GLU A 166 -1.91 -28.85 -19.72
CA GLU A 166 -2.81 -27.84 -20.27
C GLU A 166 -2.35 -26.47 -19.82
N VAL A 167 -2.34 -25.50 -20.75
CA VAL A 167 -2.13 -24.09 -20.49
C VAL A 167 -3.33 -23.31 -20.99
N ALA A 168 -3.99 -22.57 -20.10
CA ALA A 168 -5.12 -21.73 -20.45
C ALA A 168 -4.83 -20.28 -20.07
N ILE A 169 -4.70 -19.41 -21.08
CA ILE A 169 -4.54 -17.97 -20.89
C ILE A 169 -5.90 -17.31 -21.06
N ARG A 170 -6.27 -16.48 -20.13
CA ARG A 170 -7.54 -15.77 -20.12
C ARG A 170 -7.31 -14.26 -20.07
N PHE A 171 -7.93 -13.53 -20.96
CA PHE A 171 -7.96 -12.07 -20.99
C PHE A 171 -9.34 -11.55 -20.63
N ARG A 172 -9.40 -10.64 -19.65
CA ARG A 172 -10.63 -10.01 -19.14
C ARG A 172 -10.48 -8.51 -19.23
N PRO A 173 -11.08 -7.84 -20.24
CA PRO A 173 -11.15 -6.39 -20.32
C PRO A 173 -12.17 -5.86 -19.31
N ARG A 174 -12.03 -4.60 -18.87
CA ARG A 174 -12.94 -3.92 -17.93
C ARG A 174 -13.20 -4.77 -16.69
N PHE A 175 -12.09 -5.18 -16.04
CA PHE A 175 -12.12 -6.25 -15.02
C PHE A 175 -12.99 -5.89 -13.82
N TYR A 176 -12.77 -4.73 -13.20
CA TYR A 176 -13.59 -4.31 -12.07
C TYR A 176 -15.00 -3.94 -12.51
N GLU A 177 -15.12 -3.22 -13.61
CA GLU A 177 -16.43 -2.75 -14.09
C GLU A 177 -17.36 -3.90 -14.49
N MET A 178 -16.88 -4.83 -15.32
CA MET A 178 -17.71 -5.87 -15.90
C MET A 178 -17.60 -7.19 -15.13
N HIS A 179 -16.39 -7.68 -14.84
CA HIS A 179 -16.21 -8.97 -14.17
C HIS A 179 -16.50 -8.92 -12.68
N ARG A 180 -16.28 -7.75 -12.05
CA ARG A 180 -16.61 -7.54 -10.63
C ARG A 180 -17.93 -6.82 -10.41
N GLY A 181 -18.57 -6.38 -11.49
CA GLY A 181 -19.89 -5.74 -11.45
C GLY A 181 -19.89 -4.36 -10.81
N LEU A 182 -18.74 -3.71 -10.73
CA LEU A 182 -18.62 -2.35 -10.22
C LEU A 182 -18.91 -1.34 -11.35
N ARG A 183 -20.14 -1.27 -11.82
CA ARG A 183 -20.55 -0.55 -13.03
C ARG A 183 -20.11 0.92 -13.11
N ALA A 184 -19.84 1.56 -11.99
CA ALA A 184 -19.34 2.93 -11.92
C ALA A 184 -17.82 2.97 -11.66
N PHE A 185 -17.10 1.88 -11.88
CA PHE A 185 -15.66 1.86 -11.71
C PHE A 185 -15.00 2.70 -12.80
N HIS A 186 -14.12 3.60 -12.39
CA HIS A 186 -13.17 4.27 -13.26
C HIS A 186 -11.77 3.79 -12.92
N PRO A 187 -10.91 3.54 -13.90
CA PRO A 187 -9.54 3.13 -13.65
C PRO A 187 -8.85 4.08 -12.68
N TRP A 188 -8.29 3.53 -11.63
CA TRP A 188 -7.63 4.32 -10.62
C TRP A 188 -6.24 4.71 -11.06
N THR A 189 -6.04 5.99 -11.29
CA THR A 189 -4.73 6.56 -11.55
C THR A 189 -4.21 7.13 -10.24
N TYR A 190 -3.31 6.52 -9.55
CA TYR A 190 -2.71 7.03 -8.30
C TYR A 190 -2.07 8.43 -8.41
N THR A 191 -2.32 9.16 -9.46
CA THR A 191 -1.77 10.49 -9.67
C THR A 191 -2.16 11.50 -8.61
N ALA A 192 -3.33 11.36 -7.99
CA ALA A 192 -3.78 12.27 -6.94
C ALA A 192 -3.11 12.04 -5.57
N TRP A 193 -2.71 10.80 -5.25
CA TRP A 193 -2.32 10.42 -3.88
C TRP A 193 -0.95 9.75 -3.80
N ARG A 194 -0.07 10.02 -4.72
CA ARG A 194 1.35 9.69 -4.60
C ARG A 194 2.05 10.38 -3.44
N PRO A 195 1.69 11.63 -3.04
CA PRO A 195 2.26 12.25 -1.86
C PRO A 195 2.06 11.39 -0.61
N SER A 196 2.98 11.50 0.32
CA SER A 196 2.88 10.91 1.64
C SER A 196 1.60 11.37 2.34
N VAL A 197 0.89 10.45 2.98
CA VAL A 197 -0.20 10.79 3.90
C VAL A 197 0.28 10.48 5.30
N ALA A 198 0.88 11.48 5.92
CA ALA A 198 1.34 11.45 7.30
C ALA A 198 0.82 12.68 8.04
N GLY A 199 0.36 12.49 9.27
CA GLY A 199 -0.27 13.56 10.02
C GLY A 199 -0.59 13.19 11.46
N TRP A 200 -1.58 13.87 12.02
CA TRP A 200 -2.07 13.67 13.36
C TRP A 200 -3.59 13.61 13.38
N SER A 201 -4.14 12.81 14.28
CA SER A 201 -5.58 12.70 14.59
C SER A 201 -5.84 12.92 16.05
N SER A 202 -6.96 13.59 16.38
CA SER A 202 -7.32 13.93 17.76
C SER A 202 -7.82 12.73 18.58
N TRP A 203 -8.20 11.59 17.96
CA TRP A 203 -9.00 10.56 18.61
C TRP A 203 -8.37 10.04 19.91
N TYR A 204 -7.29 9.28 19.89
CA TYR A 204 -6.73 8.72 21.13
C TYR A 204 -5.97 9.75 22.00
N ALA A 205 -5.69 10.94 21.48
CA ALA A 205 -5.11 12.04 22.27
C ALA A 205 -6.13 12.69 23.21
N PHE A 206 -7.38 12.82 22.75
CA PHE A 206 -8.41 13.61 23.43
C PHE A 206 -9.79 12.96 23.43
N PHE A 207 -10.04 11.95 22.62
CA PHE A 207 -11.36 11.40 22.36
C PHE A 207 -12.36 12.51 22.02
N ASP A 208 -13.58 12.40 22.47
CA ASP A 208 -14.63 13.39 22.29
C ASP A 208 -14.41 14.70 23.07
N SER A 209 -13.39 14.77 23.94
CA SER A 209 -13.07 15.97 24.72
C SER A 209 -12.26 17.02 23.97
N VAL A 210 -11.82 16.73 22.74
CA VAL A 210 -11.03 17.65 21.90
C VAL A 210 -11.66 19.03 21.80
N THR A 211 -10.84 20.09 21.88
CA THR A 211 -11.25 21.49 21.79
C THR A 211 -10.52 22.21 20.64
N GLY A 212 -11.06 23.34 20.21
CA GLY A 212 -10.37 24.20 19.24
C GLY A 212 -8.98 24.65 19.70
N ARG A 213 -8.76 24.86 21.01
CA ARG A 213 -7.45 25.18 21.58
C ARG A 213 -6.47 24.01 21.49
N ASP A 214 -6.94 22.79 21.72
CA ASP A 214 -6.10 21.59 21.57
C ASP A 214 -5.64 21.44 20.12
N VAL A 215 -6.54 21.67 19.16
CA VAL A 215 -6.24 21.65 17.72
C VAL A 215 -5.23 22.73 17.36
N GLU A 216 -5.41 23.96 17.83
CA GLU A 216 -4.50 25.09 17.59
C GLU A 216 -3.10 24.80 18.17
N HIS A 217 -3.03 24.36 19.41
CA HIS A 217 -1.77 24.00 20.06
C HIS A 217 -1.06 22.86 19.32
N THR A 218 -1.82 21.83 18.95
CA THR A 218 -1.26 20.72 18.17
C THR A 218 -0.74 21.18 16.80
N ALA A 219 -1.47 22.04 16.11
CA ALA A 219 -1.05 22.60 14.83
C ALA A 219 0.25 23.42 14.96
N ASP A 220 0.41 24.18 16.04
CA ASP A 220 1.63 24.93 16.33
C ASP A 220 2.83 24.01 16.58
N VAL A 221 2.67 22.96 17.36
CA VAL A 221 3.74 21.99 17.63
C VAL A 221 4.08 21.20 16.36
N LEU A 222 3.05 20.66 15.69
CA LEU A 222 3.22 19.84 14.50
C LEU A 222 3.94 20.60 13.37
N SER A 223 3.54 21.85 13.14
CA SER A 223 4.12 22.69 12.09
C SER A 223 5.61 22.95 12.29
N ARG A 224 6.07 23.05 13.55
CA ARG A 224 7.47 23.32 13.90
C ARG A 224 8.31 22.04 13.99
N VAL A 225 7.75 20.97 14.55
CA VAL A 225 8.53 19.78 14.96
C VAL A 225 8.49 18.67 13.92
N LEU A 226 7.32 18.37 13.37
CA LEU A 226 7.11 17.17 12.52
C LEU A 226 6.83 17.51 11.05
N LYS A 227 6.23 18.65 10.76
CA LYS A 227 6.01 19.07 9.35
C LYS A 227 7.27 19.10 8.51
N PRO A 228 8.44 19.58 9.02
CA PRO A 228 9.70 19.53 8.25
C PRO A 228 10.12 18.10 7.85
N PHE A 229 9.63 17.09 8.56
CA PHE A 229 9.87 15.67 8.26
C PHE A 229 8.82 15.04 7.36
N GLY A 230 7.69 15.72 7.08
CA GLY A 230 6.67 15.24 6.14
C GLY A 230 5.28 14.99 6.76
N TYR A 231 5.06 15.36 8.01
CA TYR A 231 3.71 15.31 8.63
C TYR A 231 2.91 16.55 8.22
N THR A 232 1.98 16.38 7.31
CA THR A 232 1.28 17.50 6.69
C THR A 232 -0.20 17.55 7.00
N TYR A 233 -0.82 16.47 7.47
CA TYR A 233 -2.25 16.42 7.78
C TYR A 233 -2.53 16.61 9.26
N LEU A 234 -3.59 17.35 9.59
CA LEU A 234 -4.13 17.47 10.93
C LEU A 234 -5.63 17.18 10.90
N GLN A 235 -6.00 16.06 11.51
CA GLN A 235 -7.37 15.55 11.54
C GLN A 235 -8.05 15.83 12.86
N ILE A 236 -9.21 16.47 12.80
CA ILE A 236 -10.16 16.48 13.90
C ILE A 236 -11.05 15.26 13.73
N ASP A 237 -11.03 14.40 14.73
CA ASP A 237 -11.87 13.20 14.80
C ASP A 237 -13.22 13.51 15.51
N ASP A 238 -13.96 12.50 15.94
CA ASP A 238 -15.24 12.66 16.65
C ASP A 238 -15.10 13.58 17.90
N GLY A 239 -16.13 14.38 18.19
CA GLY A 239 -16.19 15.25 19.37
C GLY A 239 -16.35 16.74 19.10
N TYR A 240 -16.30 17.22 17.84
CA TYR A 240 -16.49 18.63 17.51
C TYR A 240 -17.95 19.01 17.25
N GLN A 241 -18.74 18.06 16.82
CA GLN A 241 -20.13 18.25 16.41
C GLN A 241 -21.05 18.47 17.60
N ARG A 242 -22.22 19.07 17.37
CA ARG A 242 -23.19 19.42 18.41
C ARG A 242 -23.67 18.21 19.18
N THR A 243 -23.93 17.10 18.49
CA THR A 243 -24.30 15.82 19.09
C THR A 243 -23.37 14.75 18.57
N PRO A 244 -22.83 13.87 19.45
CA PRO A 244 -21.81 12.88 19.06
C PRO A 244 -22.26 11.96 17.92
N VAL A 245 -23.49 11.49 17.97
CA VAL A 245 -24.11 10.67 16.93
C VAL A 245 -25.40 11.33 16.54
N GLY A 246 -25.40 12.10 15.48
CA GLY A 246 -26.56 12.89 15.08
C GLY A 246 -26.82 12.83 13.59
N PRO A 247 -27.81 13.58 13.10
CA PRO A 247 -28.01 13.73 11.67
C PRO A 247 -26.78 14.38 11.04
N PRO A 248 -26.48 14.09 9.77
CA PRO A 248 -25.34 14.68 9.07
C PRO A 248 -25.21 16.20 9.18
N ALA A 249 -26.32 16.92 9.23
CA ALA A 249 -26.32 18.38 9.41
C ALA A 249 -25.63 18.85 10.70
N ASN A 250 -25.61 18.05 11.75
CA ASN A 250 -24.92 18.38 13.00
C ASN A 250 -23.39 18.45 12.87
N TRP A 251 -22.83 17.87 11.83
CA TRP A 251 -21.38 17.97 11.55
C TRP A 251 -20.99 19.34 10.98
N LEU A 252 -21.96 20.16 10.60
CA LEU A 252 -21.72 21.55 10.22
C LEU A 252 -21.81 22.50 11.41
N ASP A 253 -22.50 22.08 12.48
CA ASP A 253 -22.69 22.84 13.69
C ASP A 253 -21.69 22.37 14.77
N ALA A 254 -20.66 23.17 14.96
CA ALA A 254 -19.70 22.93 16.02
C ALA A 254 -20.33 23.15 17.40
N ASN A 255 -19.93 22.35 18.37
CA ASN A 255 -20.32 22.53 19.77
C ASN A 255 -19.52 23.65 20.45
N ALA A 256 -19.81 23.92 21.74
CA ALA A 256 -19.18 25.00 22.50
C ALA A 256 -17.65 24.86 22.65
N LYS A 257 -17.09 23.67 22.41
CA LYS A 257 -15.62 23.44 22.42
C LYS A 257 -14.92 24.05 21.19
N PHE A 258 -15.68 24.36 20.13
CA PHE A 258 -15.20 24.99 18.89
C PHE A 258 -15.93 26.30 18.59
N PRO A 259 -15.82 27.31 19.46
CA PRO A 259 -16.64 28.53 19.39
C PRO A 259 -16.38 29.37 18.13
N SER A 260 -15.22 29.23 17.49
CA SER A 260 -14.89 29.91 16.24
C SER A 260 -15.52 29.27 14.99
N GLY A 261 -16.07 28.07 15.12
CA GLY A 261 -16.65 27.29 14.04
C GLY A 261 -15.62 26.63 13.12
N LEU A 262 -16.06 25.59 12.40
CA LEU A 262 -15.20 24.68 11.64
C LEU A 262 -14.44 25.35 10.50
N GLY A 263 -15.02 26.37 9.88
CA GLY A 263 -14.37 27.09 8.77
C GLY A 263 -13.19 27.95 9.25
N VAL A 264 -13.24 28.49 10.47
CA VAL A 264 -12.09 29.19 11.07
C VAL A 264 -10.98 28.20 11.40
N VAL A 265 -11.33 27.10 12.04
CA VAL A 265 -10.37 26.06 12.41
C VAL A 265 -9.65 25.49 11.19
N ALA A 266 -10.36 25.22 10.08
CA ALA A 266 -9.73 24.77 8.83
C ALA A 266 -8.72 25.78 8.30
N ARG A 267 -9.08 27.06 8.28
CA ARG A 267 -8.15 28.13 7.84
C ARG A 267 -6.93 28.28 8.77
N ASP A 268 -7.12 28.13 10.06
CA ASP A 268 -6.04 28.24 11.03
C ASP A 268 -5.03 27.08 10.89
N ILE A 269 -5.50 25.87 10.61
CA ILE A 269 -4.66 24.72 10.27
C ILE A 269 -3.89 25.01 8.97
N ALA A 270 -4.60 25.47 7.93
CA ALA A 270 -4.01 25.78 6.63
C ALA A 270 -2.98 26.93 6.70
N ALA A 271 -3.21 27.96 7.52
CA ALA A 271 -2.28 29.06 7.73
C ALA A 271 -0.92 28.60 8.30
N ARG A 272 -0.89 27.48 9.02
CA ARG A 272 0.36 26.84 9.50
C ARG A 272 0.99 25.92 8.44
N GLY A 273 0.41 25.89 7.24
CA GLY A 273 0.84 25.06 6.11
C GLY A 273 0.57 23.57 6.32
N LEU A 274 -0.44 23.23 7.11
CA LEU A 274 -0.96 21.88 7.29
C LEU A 274 -2.24 21.70 6.46
N GLN A 275 -2.57 20.46 6.13
CA GLN A 275 -3.78 20.09 5.42
C GLN A 275 -4.89 19.78 6.44
N PRO A 276 -6.01 20.53 6.44
CA PRO A 276 -7.09 20.27 7.37
C PRO A 276 -7.85 19.01 6.99
N ALA A 277 -8.01 18.12 7.96
CA ALA A 277 -8.69 16.84 7.85
C ALA A 277 -9.82 16.73 8.87
N ILE A 278 -10.95 16.13 8.49
CA ILE A 278 -12.13 16.04 9.33
C ILE A 278 -12.75 14.65 9.28
N TRP A 279 -13.21 14.18 10.43
CA TRP A 279 -14.01 12.98 10.57
C TRP A 279 -15.50 13.28 10.38
N THR A 280 -16.20 12.37 9.76
CA THR A 280 -17.67 12.32 9.65
C THR A 280 -18.12 10.86 9.77
N ASN A 281 -19.42 10.61 9.84
CA ASN A 281 -19.97 9.27 9.72
C ASN A 281 -21.26 9.26 8.87
N VAL A 282 -21.88 8.09 8.72
CA VAL A 282 -23.13 7.90 7.96
C VAL A 282 -24.34 7.59 8.87
N ALA A 283 -24.19 7.88 10.18
CA ALA A 283 -25.26 7.66 11.16
C ALA A 283 -26.29 8.80 11.13
N PHE A 284 -27.55 8.47 11.39
CA PHE A 284 -28.65 9.42 11.46
C PHE A 284 -29.57 9.10 12.64
N HIS A 285 -29.70 10.04 13.59
CA HIS A 285 -30.41 9.79 14.86
C HIS A 285 -31.60 10.74 15.13
N ASP A 286 -31.92 11.65 14.22
CA ASP A 286 -33.08 12.53 14.37
C ASP A 286 -34.37 11.79 14.03
N SER A 287 -35.06 11.31 15.08
CA SER A 287 -36.31 10.59 14.92
C SER A 287 -37.45 11.46 14.40
N ALA A 288 -37.47 12.75 14.76
CA ALA A 288 -38.51 13.66 14.30
C ALA A 288 -38.41 13.86 12.77
N TYR A 289 -37.20 14.06 12.29
CA TYR A 289 -36.95 14.15 10.87
C TYR A 289 -37.25 12.84 10.13
N ALA A 290 -36.76 11.69 10.63
CA ALA A 290 -36.95 10.40 9.97
C ALA A 290 -38.43 10.02 9.86
N LEU A 291 -39.23 10.34 10.88
CA LEU A 291 -40.68 10.08 10.85
C LEU A 291 -41.44 11.07 9.96
N ALA A 292 -40.96 12.29 9.80
CA ALA A 292 -41.54 13.29 8.91
C ALA A 292 -41.16 13.04 7.43
N HIS A 293 -39.99 12.43 7.18
CA HIS A 293 -39.45 12.15 5.84
C HIS A 293 -39.15 10.66 5.61
N PRO A 294 -40.14 9.75 5.85
CA PRO A 294 -39.90 8.32 5.84
C PRO A 294 -39.42 7.77 4.50
N ASP A 295 -39.65 8.48 3.40
CA ASP A 295 -39.19 8.09 2.06
C ASP A 295 -37.69 8.25 1.84
N GLU A 296 -37.02 9.00 2.69
CA GLU A 296 -35.55 9.18 2.66
C GLU A 296 -34.80 8.05 3.35
N PHE A 297 -35.51 7.13 4.01
CA PHE A 297 -34.96 6.04 4.79
C PHE A 297 -35.39 4.67 4.27
N VAL A 298 -34.50 3.69 4.45
CA VAL A 298 -34.82 2.27 4.25
C VAL A 298 -35.96 1.92 5.21
N ARG A 299 -36.88 1.09 4.75
CA ARG A 299 -38.03 0.67 5.58
C ARG A 299 -37.84 -0.73 6.09
N ASP A 300 -38.22 -0.94 7.34
CA ASP A 300 -38.33 -2.25 7.94
C ASP A 300 -39.57 -3.03 7.42
N THR A 301 -39.80 -4.23 7.94
CA THR A 301 -40.92 -5.07 7.58
C THR A 301 -42.28 -4.51 8.00
N ALA A 302 -42.33 -3.57 8.93
CA ALA A 302 -43.53 -2.86 9.37
C ALA A 302 -43.80 -1.59 8.51
N GLY A 303 -42.89 -1.24 7.62
CA GLY A 303 -42.96 -0.05 6.78
C GLY A 303 -42.50 1.24 7.46
N ALA A 304 -41.92 1.15 8.67
CA ALA A 304 -41.31 2.27 9.35
C ALA A 304 -39.84 2.47 8.93
N PRO A 305 -39.25 3.66 9.13
CA PRO A 305 -37.80 3.86 8.94
C PRO A 305 -37.01 2.84 9.75
N ALA A 306 -36.18 2.05 9.06
CA ALA A 306 -35.39 0.98 9.65
C ALA A 306 -34.30 1.56 10.58
N TRP A 307 -34.04 0.86 11.68
CA TRP A 307 -33.06 1.25 12.70
C TRP A 307 -31.92 0.24 12.80
N GLY A 308 -30.67 0.75 12.83
CA GLY A 308 -29.46 -0.01 13.14
C GLY A 308 -28.80 0.55 14.40
N ASN A 309 -28.16 -0.31 15.22
CA ASN A 309 -27.59 0.09 16.51
C ASN A 309 -26.57 1.23 16.42
N TRP A 310 -25.68 1.16 15.42
CA TRP A 310 -24.61 2.15 15.25
C TRP A 310 -24.97 3.28 14.30
N ILE A 311 -25.85 3.05 13.33
CA ILE A 311 -26.14 4.04 12.29
C ILE A 311 -27.49 4.72 12.50
N GLY A 312 -28.27 4.33 13.50
CA GLY A 312 -29.60 4.90 13.74
C GLY A 312 -30.54 4.60 12.57
N PHE A 313 -31.27 5.61 12.11
CA PHE A 313 -32.15 5.47 10.94
C PHE A 313 -31.34 5.30 9.65
N VAL A 314 -31.64 4.25 8.92
CA VAL A 314 -30.87 3.83 7.74
C VAL A 314 -31.21 4.70 6.54
N MET A 315 -30.31 5.60 6.15
CA MET A 315 -30.48 6.44 4.95
C MET A 315 -30.61 5.57 3.68
N ASP A 316 -31.60 5.85 2.83
CA ASP A 316 -31.76 5.14 1.56
C ASP A 316 -30.87 5.75 0.47
N GLY A 317 -29.71 5.16 0.27
CA GLY A 317 -28.75 5.60 -0.77
C GLY A 317 -29.27 5.49 -2.21
N ALA A 318 -30.40 4.81 -2.44
CA ALA A 318 -31.05 4.77 -3.75
C ALA A 318 -32.03 5.94 -3.97
N ASN A 319 -32.36 6.66 -2.90
CA ASN A 319 -33.27 7.81 -3.01
C ASN A 319 -32.50 9.11 -3.29
N ALA A 320 -32.81 9.76 -4.40
CA ALA A 320 -32.14 11.01 -4.79
C ALA A 320 -32.38 12.15 -3.78
N ALA A 321 -33.53 12.17 -3.08
CA ALA A 321 -33.80 13.16 -2.04
C ALA A 321 -32.86 12.98 -0.85
N THR A 322 -32.65 11.74 -0.39
CA THR A 322 -31.68 11.41 0.67
C THR A 322 -30.27 11.96 0.36
N MET A 323 -29.81 11.72 -0.86
CA MET A 323 -28.48 12.20 -1.27
C MET A 323 -28.43 13.74 -1.32
N ARG A 324 -29.45 14.37 -1.91
CA ARG A 324 -29.54 15.83 -2.08
C ARG A 324 -29.67 16.55 -0.74
N ASP A 325 -30.48 16.03 0.16
CA ASP A 325 -30.91 16.75 1.37
C ASP A 325 -30.07 16.40 2.59
N LEU A 326 -29.53 15.16 2.70
CA LEU A 326 -28.78 14.68 3.85
C LEU A 326 -27.28 14.56 3.62
N VAL A 327 -26.83 14.20 2.42
CA VAL A 327 -25.41 13.90 2.18
C VAL A 327 -24.67 15.05 1.51
N VAL A 328 -25.16 15.51 0.36
CA VAL A 328 -24.49 16.54 -0.45
C VAL A 328 -24.22 17.83 0.33
N PRO A 329 -25.20 18.40 1.10
CA PRO A 329 -24.98 19.67 1.79
C PRO A 329 -23.85 19.62 2.81
N VAL A 330 -23.67 18.50 3.48
CA VAL A 330 -22.62 18.33 4.50
C VAL A 330 -21.23 18.41 3.84
N TYR A 331 -20.97 17.55 2.88
CA TYR A 331 -19.65 17.44 2.26
C TYR A 331 -19.30 18.66 1.40
N ASP A 332 -20.27 19.26 0.71
CA ASP A 332 -20.06 20.49 -0.04
C ASP A 332 -19.75 21.68 0.89
N SER A 333 -20.44 21.79 2.02
CA SER A 333 -20.16 22.83 3.02
C SER A 333 -18.78 22.66 3.65
N LEU A 334 -18.43 21.45 4.09
CA LEU A 334 -17.11 21.17 4.65
C LEU A 334 -16.00 21.46 3.64
N ARG A 335 -16.17 21.04 2.38
CA ARG A 335 -15.23 21.34 1.31
C ARG A 335 -15.05 22.85 1.10
N ARG A 336 -16.15 23.61 1.09
CA ARG A 336 -16.10 25.08 0.97
C ARG A 336 -15.45 25.76 2.16
N MET A 337 -15.53 25.18 3.35
CA MET A 337 -14.81 25.64 4.53
C MET A 337 -13.30 25.43 4.46
N GLY A 338 -12.81 24.62 3.49
CA GLY A 338 -11.39 24.38 3.25
C GLY A 338 -10.89 23.02 3.74
N TRP A 339 -11.77 22.12 4.14
CA TRP A 339 -11.38 20.75 4.48
C TRP A 339 -10.94 19.99 3.23
N THR A 340 -9.82 19.28 3.29
CA THR A 340 -9.18 18.60 2.15
C THR A 340 -9.02 17.10 2.35
N TYR A 341 -9.26 16.59 3.54
CA TYR A 341 -9.25 15.17 3.86
C TYR A 341 -10.51 14.84 4.67
N PHE A 342 -11.22 13.80 4.23
CA PHE A 342 -12.47 13.34 4.82
C PHE A 342 -12.35 11.89 5.27
N LYS A 343 -12.41 11.64 6.58
CA LYS A 343 -12.59 10.32 7.17
C LYS A 343 -14.10 10.09 7.32
N VAL A 344 -14.62 9.08 6.63
CA VAL A 344 -16.04 8.70 6.73
C VAL A 344 -16.16 7.40 7.48
N ASP A 345 -16.77 7.46 8.63
CA ASP A 345 -16.92 6.32 9.54
C ASP A 345 -18.28 5.61 9.39
N ALA A 346 -18.44 4.50 10.13
CA ALA A 346 -19.64 3.66 10.17
C ALA A 346 -20.05 3.04 8.82
N LEU A 347 -19.21 3.08 7.81
CA LEU A 347 -19.54 2.53 6.49
C LEU A 347 -19.82 1.02 6.55
N ARG A 348 -19.11 0.26 7.41
CA ARG A 348 -19.43 -1.14 7.64
C ARG A 348 -20.84 -1.31 8.19
N HIS A 349 -21.22 -0.48 9.15
CA HIS A 349 -22.54 -0.56 9.77
C HIS A 349 -23.65 -0.20 8.79
N LEU A 350 -23.45 0.79 7.93
CA LEU A 350 -24.38 1.08 6.83
C LEU A 350 -24.60 -0.14 5.93
N ARG A 351 -23.49 -0.84 5.59
CA ARG A 351 -23.54 -2.01 4.70
C ARG A 351 -24.23 -3.21 5.34
N TYR A 352 -23.94 -3.51 6.62
CA TYR A 352 -24.44 -4.70 7.31
C TYR A 352 -25.69 -4.45 8.12
N GLU A 353 -25.67 -3.57 9.08
CA GLU A 353 -26.82 -3.28 9.93
C GLU A 353 -27.91 -2.56 9.14
N GLY A 354 -27.49 -1.66 8.26
CA GLY A 354 -28.43 -0.95 7.40
C GLY A 354 -28.97 -1.81 6.26
N TYR A 355 -28.13 -2.10 5.26
CA TYR A 355 -28.62 -2.64 4.00
C TYR A 355 -28.78 -4.15 4.01
N ASN A 356 -27.87 -4.91 4.62
CA ASN A 356 -28.01 -6.37 4.65
C ASN A 356 -29.14 -6.83 5.56
N SER A 357 -29.33 -6.19 6.71
CA SER A 357 -30.44 -6.52 7.63
C SER A 357 -31.82 -6.21 7.03
N ASN A 358 -31.88 -5.26 6.08
CA ASN A 358 -33.11 -4.89 5.38
C ASN A 358 -33.13 -5.35 3.91
N ALA A 359 -32.62 -6.56 3.66
CA ALA A 359 -32.48 -7.11 2.31
C ALA A 359 -33.80 -7.17 1.52
N ASP A 360 -34.91 -7.41 2.20
CA ASP A 360 -36.24 -7.54 1.59
C ASP A 360 -36.72 -6.21 1.01
N TYR A 361 -36.43 -5.10 1.66
CA TYR A 361 -36.71 -3.75 1.16
C TYR A 361 -36.08 -3.52 -0.22
N PHE A 362 -34.81 -3.86 -0.37
CA PHE A 362 -34.09 -3.68 -1.64
C PHE A 362 -34.57 -4.68 -2.71
N ARG A 363 -34.87 -5.92 -2.30
CA ARG A 363 -35.37 -6.96 -3.21
C ARG A 363 -36.74 -6.58 -3.78
N ALA A 364 -37.65 -6.09 -2.95
CA ALA A 364 -38.98 -5.67 -3.36
C ALA A 364 -38.94 -4.51 -4.37
N ARG A 365 -37.88 -3.72 -4.34
CA ARG A 365 -37.67 -2.58 -5.26
C ARG A 365 -36.76 -2.91 -6.46
N GLY A 366 -36.31 -4.17 -6.60
CA GLY A 366 -35.39 -4.57 -7.64
C GLY A 366 -34.00 -3.92 -7.53
N LEU A 367 -33.62 -3.47 -6.31
CA LEU A 367 -32.36 -2.74 -6.06
C LEU A 367 -31.27 -3.70 -5.55
N ARG A 368 -30.04 -3.45 -6.00
CA ARG A 368 -28.85 -4.16 -5.52
C ARG A 368 -28.22 -3.38 -4.37
N ARG A 369 -28.12 -3.99 -3.21
CA ARG A 369 -27.57 -3.37 -1.98
C ARG A 369 -26.13 -2.92 -2.12
N ASP A 370 -25.32 -3.66 -2.85
CA ASP A 370 -23.92 -3.33 -3.17
C ASP A 370 -23.82 -2.05 -4.01
N SER A 371 -24.66 -1.94 -5.03
CA SER A 371 -24.73 -0.74 -5.88
C SER A 371 -25.24 0.47 -5.11
N VAL A 372 -26.26 0.30 -4.26
CA VAL A 372 -26.77 1.39 -3.41
C VAL A 372 -25.72 1.84 -2.40
N TYR A 373 -25.00 0.90 -1.78
CA TYR A 373 -23.90 1.22 -0.87
C TYR A 373 -22.77 2.01 -1.58
N ARG A 374 -22.37 1.54 -2.77
CA ARG A 374 -21.38 2.26 -3.57
C ARG A 374 -21.84 3.66 -3.94
N SER A 375 -23.13 3.85 -4.28
CA SER A 375 -23.65 5.15 -4.70
C SER A 375 -23.59 6.20 -3.60
N VAL A 376 -23.77 5.83 -2.33
CA VAL A 376 -23.61 6.76 -1.19
C VAL A 376 -22.18 7.30 -1.15
N VAL A 377 -21.18 6.40 -1.17
CA VAL A 377 -19.78 6.80 -1.08
C VAL A 377 -19.31 7.50 -2.36
N GLN A 378 -19.84 7.09 -3.52
CA GLN A 378 -19.58 7.77 -4.78
C GLN A 378 -20.12 9.21 -4.77
N THR A 379 -21.32 9.43 -4.21
CA THR A 379 -21.87 10.78 -4.05
C THR A 379 -20.96 11.65 -3.20
N ILE A 380 -20.43 11.11 -2.07
CA ILE A 380 -19.46 11.83 -1.25
C ILE A 380 -18.23 12.20 -2.08
N ARG A 381 -17.67 11.24 -2.82
CA ARG A 381 -16.50 11.46 -3.70
C ARG A 381 -16.77 12.55 -4.74
N ASP A 382 -17.91 12.51 -5.39
CA ASP A 382 -18.27 13.47 -6.45
C ASP A 382 -18.38 14.90 -5.88
N VAL A 383 -18.90 15.05 -4.68
CA VAL A 383 -19.03 16.34 -3.99
C VAL A 383 -17.69 16.90 -3.55
N ILE A 384 -16.84 16.09 -2.90
CA ILE A 384 -15.53 16.55 -2.41
C ILE A 384 -14.49 16.67 -3.54
N GLY A 385 -14.71 15.98 -4.67
CA GLY A 385 -13.81 15.95 -5.82
C GLY A 385 -12.53 15.14 -5.58
N HIS A 386 -11.79 14.90 -6.67
CA HIS A 386 -10.55 14.10 -6.62
C HIS A 386 -9.35 14.87 -6.04
N ALA A 387 -9.44 16.15 -5.78
CA ALA A 387 -8.42 16.92 -5.08
C ALA A 387 -8.48 16.78 -3.56
N SER A 388 -9.52 16.13 -3.03
CA SER A 388 -9.68 15.83 -1.60
C SER A 388 -9.41 14.36 -1.34
N PHE A 389 -8.77 14.06 -0.21
CA PHE A 389 -8.51 12.68 0.23
C PHE A 389 -9.76 12.09 0.91
N LEU A 390 -10.11 10.86 0.56
CA LEU A 390 -11.25 10.14 1.12
C LEU A 390 -10.80 8.84 1.78
N LEU A 391 -10.91 8.77 3.09
CA LEU A 391 -10.70 7.58 3.90
C LEU A 391 -12.04 6.95 4.28
N ALA A 392 -12.23 5.70 3.90
CA ALA A 392 -13.34 4.87 4.34
C ALA A 392 -12.97 4.13 5.63
N CYS A 393 -13.44 4.63 6.78
CA CYS A 393 -13.25 3.93 8.04
C CYS A 393 -14.16 2.71 8.09
N TRP A 394 -13.58 1.53 8.42
CA TRP A 394 -14.28 0.25 8.37
C TRP A 394 -14.85 -0.11 6.98
N GLY A 395 -14.24 0.41 5.93
CA GLY A 395 -14.73 0.34 4.56
C GLY A 395 -14.04 -0.71 3.69
N ILE A 396 -13.48 -1.79 4.26
CA ILE A 396 -12.87 -2.86 3.46
C ILE A 396 -13.96 -3.63 2.71
N ARG A 397 -14.34 -3.07 1.58
CA ARG A 397 -15.39 -3.64 0.72
C ARG A 397 -15.03 -3.49 -0.74
N PRO A 398 -15.22 -4.54 -1.56
CA PRO A 398 -14.98 -4.45 -3.00
C PRO A 398 -15.73 -3.29 -3.65
N GLU A 399 -16.92 -2.98 -3.14
CA GLU A 399 -17.76 -1.90 -3.63
C GLU A 399 -17.09 -0.54 -3.58
N LEU A 400 -16.05 -0.35 -2.74
CA LEU A 400 -15.34 0.90 -2.58
C LEU A 400 -14.06 1.00 -3.43
N ALA A 401 -13.66 -0.08 -4.09
CA ALA A 401 -12.54 -0.04 -5.03
C ALA A 401 -12.75 1.05 -6.10
N GLY A 402 -11.75 1.91 -6.28
CA GLY A 402 -11.78 3.02 -7.24
C GLY A 402 -12.61 4.26 -6.81
N VAL A 403 -13.24 4.24 -5.62
CA VAL A 403 -13.98 5.39 -5.08
C VAL A 403 -13.19 6.09 -3.99
N VAL A 404 -12.61 5.31 -3.08
CA VAL A 404 -11.87 5.82 -1.93
C VAL A 404 -10.36 5.74 -2.15
N ASP A 405 -9.63 6.63 -1.49
CA ASP A 405 -8.17 6.66 -1.57
C ASP A 405 -7.54 5.75 -0.54
N ALA A 406 -8.20 5.55 0.59
CA ALA A 406 -7.73 4.69 1.66
C ALA A 406 -8.87 4.02 2.41
N VAL A 407 -8.53 2.92 3.09
CA VAL A 407 -9.45 2.15 3.93
C VAL A 407 -8.77 1.79 5.23
N ARG A 408 -9.45 1.97 6.36
CA ARG A 408 -9.00 1.49 7.65
C ARG A 408 -9.09 -0.04 7.72
N VAL A 409 -7.95 -0.68 7.99
CA VAL A 409 -7.72 -2.12 7.88
C VAL A 409 -7.55 -2.81 9.24
N GLY A 410 -8.37 -2.56 10.17
CA GLY A 410 -8.35 -3.16 11.50
C GLY A 410 -9.49 -2.63 12.35
N ASP A 411 -9.57 -3.11 13.57
CA ASP A 411 -10.45 -2.54 14.59
C ASP A 411 -9.90 -1.19 15.08
N ASP A 412 -10.59 -0.53 16.00
CA ASP A 412 -10.10 0.68 16.61
C ASP A 412 -8.85 0.38 17.44
N GLY A 413 -7.81 1.18 17.21
CA GLY A 413 -6.48 1.00 17.76
C GLY A 413 -5.49 0.42 16.76
N PHE A 414 -4.27 0.97 16.78
CA PHE A 414 -3.19 0.45 15.93
C PHE A 414 -2.92 -1.03 16.21
N GLY A 415 -2.94 -1.85 15.17
CA GLY A 415 -2.74 -3.29 15.28
C GLY A 415 -1.96 -3.89 14.10
N TYR A 416 -1.12 -4.89 14.40
CA TYR A 416 -0.29 -5.56 13.38
C TYR A 416 -1.07 -6.58 12.53
N GLY A 417 -2.21 -7.05 13.02
CA GLY A 417 -3.05 -8.01 12.30
C GLY A 417 -3.52 -7.47 10.95
N GLY A 418 -3.85 -6.17 10.89
CA GLY A 418 -4.24 -5.51 9.65
C GLY A 418 -3.16 -5.55 8.57
N PHE A 419 -1.89 -5.48 8.93
CA PHE A 419 -0.79 -5.62 7.97
C PHE A 419 -0.74 -7.04 7.41
N ALA A 420 -0.82 -8.07 8.26
CA ALA A 420 -0.79 -9.45 7.81
C ALA A 420 -1.94 -9.80 6.87
N GLU A 421 -3.12 -9.26 7.14
CA GLU A 421 -4.33 -9.56 6.37
C GLU A 421 -4.41 -8.78 5.06
N TYR A 422 -4.05 -7.49 5.07
CA TYR A 422 -4.39 -6.56 3.99
C TYR A 422 -3.20 -5.94 3.26
N ASN A 423 -1.95 -6.29 3.62
CA ASN A 423 -0.77 -5.75 2.95
C ASN A 423 -0.78 -6.04 1.43
N SER A 424 -1.32 -7.19 1.02
CA SER A 424 -1.46 -7.57 -0.38
C SER A 424 -2.41 -6.67 -1.21
N PHE A 425 -3.22 -5.83 -0.56
CA PHE A 425 -4.09 -4.85 -1.21
C PHE A 425 -3.56 -3.44 -1.15
N ASN A 426 -2.59 -3.17 -0.25
CA ASN A 426 -2.06 -1.83 -0.06
C ASN A 426 -1.46 -1.29 -1.36
N ASN A 427 -1.91 -0.10 -1.75
CA ASN A 427 -1.58 0.53 -3.03
C ASN A 427 -1.96 -0.27 -4.29
N VAL A 428 -2.72 -1.34 -4.14
CA VAL A 428 -3.34 -2.11 -5.23
C VAL A 428 -4.73 -1.54 -5.54
N VAL A 429 -5.61 -1.51 -4.56
CA VAL A 429 -6.99 -1.01 -4.67
C VAL A 429 -7.26 0.24 -3.84
N TRP A 430 -6.51 0.48 -2.79
CA TRP A 430 -6.49 1.64 -1.91
C TRP A 430 -5.19 1.67 -1.12
N ARG A 431 -4.99 2.70 -0.29
CA ARG A 431 -3.95 2.70 0.75
C ARG A 431 -4.54 2.18 2.05
N ASN A 432 -3.78 1.36 2.75
CA ASN A 432 -4.18 0.87 4.05
C ASN A 432 -3.99 1.96 5.12
N ASP A 433 -4.96 2.07 6.01
CA ASP A 433 -4.88 2.83 7.24
C ASP A 433 -4.84 1.83 8.43
N PRO A 434 -3.70 1.67 9.12
CA PRO A 434 -3.57 0.74 10.24
C PRO A 434 -4.10 1.34 11.56
N ASP A 435 -4.82 2.44 11.49
CA ASP A 435 -5.19 3.31 12.59
C ASP A 435 -4.03 4.16 13.16
N HIS A 436 -4.31 4.92 14.19
CA HIS A 436 -3.45 5.97 14.69
C HIS A 436 -2.41 5.45 15.68
N ILE A 437 -1.17 5.92 15.55
CA ILE A 437 -0.03 5.48 16.34
C ILE A 437 0.22 6.44 17.50
N GLN A 438 0.35 5.88 18.71
CA GLN A 438 0.82 6.60 19.88
C GLN A 438 2.33 6.40 20.06
N ILE A 439 3.14 7.45 19.79
CA ILE A 439 4.58 7.37 20.00
C ILE A 439 5.00 7.47 21.47
N ALA A 440 4.07 7.78 22.37
CA ALA A 440 4.28 7.63 23.80
C ALA A 440 4.40 6.15 24.22
N SER A 441 3.90 5.21 23.43
CA SER A 441 3.97 3.78 23.70
C SER A 441 5.39 3.23 23.55
N ALA A 442 5.64 2.07 24.19
CA ALA A 442 6.91 1.34 24.04
C ALA A 442 7.10 0.82 22.60
N ASP A 443 6.00 0.69 21.85
CA ASP A 443 5.95 0.11 20.50
C ASP A 443 6.19 1.13 19.37
N ALA A 444 6.46 2.39 19.71
CA ALA A 444 6.54 3.52 18.79
C ALA A 444 7.43 3.26 17.56
N TYR A 445 8.64 2.77 17.78
CA TYR A 445 9.61 2.54 16.70
C TYR A 445 9.17 1.42 15.77
N ARG A 446 8.64 0.33 16.32
CA ARG A 446 8.12 -0.80 15.54
C ARG A 446 6.90 -0.38 14.70
N ALA A 447 5.94 0.28 15.32
CA ALA A 447 4.72 0.74 14.66
C ALA A 447 5.01 1.73 13.52
N THR A 448 5.82 2.75 13.78
CA THR A 448 6.16 3.76 12.77
C THR A 448 7.02 3.20 11.64
N THR A 449 8.00 2.33 11.94
CA THR A 449 8.84 1.68 10.93
C THR A 449 7.98 0.86 9.96
N LEU A 450 7.15 -0.06 10.49
CA LEU A 450 6.35 -0.93 9.64
C LEU A 450 5.34 -0.13 8.81
N THR A 451 4.65 0.83 9.40
CA THR A 451 3.69 1.69 8.69
C THR A 451 4.37 2.47 7.57
N SER A 452 5.56 3.00 7.83
CA SER A 452 6.32 3.75 6.83
C SER A 452 6.78 2.86 5.67
N LEU A 453 7.40 1.72 5.96
CA LEU A 453 7.94 0.81 4.93
C LEU A 453 6.84 0.17 4.09
N THR A 454 5.67 -0.07 4.65
CA THR A 454 4.53 -0.60 3.87
C THR A 454 3.85 0.46 3.00
N GLY A 455 4.17 1.74 3.17
CA GLY A 455 3.51 2.82 2.43
C GLY A 455 2.07 3.08 2.87
N SER A 456 1.71 2.65 4.08
CA SER A 456 0.40 2.87 4.69
C SER A 456 0.23 4.31 5.18
N LEU A 457 -0.97 4.72 5.57
CA LEU A 457 -1.19 6.00 6.23
C LEU A 457 -0.45 6.03 7.58
N LEU A 458 0.24 7.13 7.86
CA LEU A 458 1.01 7.32 9.08
C LEU A 458 0.41 8.46 9.91
N MET A 459 -0.64 8.16 10.65
CA MET A 459 -1.30 9.14 11.52
C MET A 459 -0.90 8.93 12.97
N LEU A 460 -0.41 9.97 13.61
CA LEU A 460 -0.08 9.99 15.04
C LEU A 460 -1.29 10.44 15.87
N THR A 461 -1.30 10.12 17.17
CA THR A 461 -2.43 10.47 18.02
C THR A 461 -2.04 10.69 19.48
N ASP A 462 -0.90 11.32 19.72
CA ASP A 462 -0.50 11.72 21.09
C ASP A 462 -0.87 13.18 21.37
N ARG A 463 -0.89 13.56 22.64
CA ARG A 463 -0.92 14.96 23.04
C ARG A 463 0.33 15.67 22.52
N PRO A 464 0.22 16.95 22.08
CA PRO A 464 1.30 17.63 21.38
C PRO A 464 2.62 17.72 22.16
N ASP A 465 2.59 17.74 23.49
CA ASP A 465 3.80 17.80 24.32
C ASP A 465 4.72 16.57 24.14
N VAL A 466 4.17 15.42 23.77
CA VAL A 466 4.95 14.21 23.47
C VAL A 466 5.92 14.45 22.32
N TYR A 467 5.53 15.25 21.34
CA TYR A 467 6.37 15.57 20.18
C TYR A 467 7.52 16.52 20.48
N LEU A 468 7.52 17.15 21.65
CA LEU A 468 8.61 18.00 22.14
C LEU A 468 9.70 17.18 22.87
N THR A 469 9.52 15.89 23.01
CA THR A 469 10.45 14.96 23.67
C THR A 469 11.24 14.12 22.65
N ASP A 470 12.20 13.34 23.14
CA ASP A 470 12.97 12.38 22.33
C ASP A 470 12.09 11.29 21.67
N ARG A 471 10.86 11.12 22.13
CA ARG A 471 9.87 10.23 21.50
C ARG A 471 9.58 10.60 20.05
N ALA A 472 9.69 11.88 19.70
CA ALA A 472 9.51 12.36 18.33
C ALA A 472 10.49 11.72 17.32
N GLU A 473 11.60 11.13 17.78
CA GLU A 473 12.58 10.51 16.89
C GLU A 473 12.00 9.36 16.06
N ALA A 474 11.16 8.51 16.66
CA ALA A 474 10.46 7.44 15.94
C ALA A 474 9.62 8.00 14.77
N ALA A 475 8.88 9.10 15.01
CA ALA A 475 8.07 9.76 14.00
C ALA A 475 8.94 10.45 12.93
N LYS A 476 9.98 11.21 13.33
CA LYS A 476 10.85 11.95 12.41
C LYS A 476 11.52 11.07 11.36
N ARG A 477 11.88 9.83 11.73
CA ARG A 477 12.58 8.90 10.82
C ARG A 477 11.62 8.05 9.98
N ALA A 478 10.31 8.12 10.22
CA ALA A 478 9.30 7.35 9.50
C ALA A 478 8.55 8.14 8.41
N ALA A 479 8.70 9.46 8.36
CA ALA A 479 8.06 10.32 7.37
C ALA A 479 9.09 11.10 6.52
N PRO A 480 8.75 11.44 5.26
CA PRO A 480 7.50 11.12 4.56
C PRO A 480 7.38 9.63 4.22
N VAL A 481 6.17 9.11 4.23
CA VAL A 481 5.92 7.72 3.83
C VAL A 481 6.18 7.56 2.34
N LEU A 482 6.97 6.56 1.96
CA LEU A 482 7.17 6.21 0.56
C LEU A 482 5.86 5.72 -0.09
N PHE A 483 5.66 6.09 -1.34
CA PHE A 483 4.66 5.43 -2.14
C PHE A 483 5.23 4.09 -2.63
N THR A 484 4.76 2.99 -2.07
CA THR A 484 5.16 1.65 -2.48
C THR A 484 4.29 1.20 -3.66
N LEU A 485 4.92 0.73 -4.72
CA LEU A 485 4.20 0.09 -5.82
C LEU A 485 3.70 -1.29 -5.40
N PRO A 486 2.60 -1.79 -5.99
CA PRO A 486 2.16 -3.15 -5.75
C PRO A 486 3.27 -4.17 -5.99
N GLY A 487 3.50 -5.06 -5.02
CA GLY A 487 4.59 -6.04 -5.07
C GLY A 487 5.99 -5.52 -4.71
N GLN A 488 6.15 -4.23 -4.46
CA GLN A 488 7.43 -3.64 -4.05
C GLN A 488 7.76 -3.95 -2.58
N ILE A 489 6.73 -4.12 -1.75
CA ILE A 489 6.88 -4.59 -0.37
C ILE A 489 6.08 -5.87 -0.18
N TYR A 490 6.65 -6.83 0.53
CA TYR A 490 6.00 -8.11 0.79
C TYR A 490 6.44 -8.73 2.11
N ASP A 491 5.60 -9.60 2.63
CA ASP A 491 5.87 -10.40 3.81
C ASP A 491 6.82 -11.54 3.43
N VAL A 492 7.99 -11.62 4.02
CA VAL A 492 8.99 -12.66 3.70
C VAL A 492 8.55 -14.03 4.21
N ASN A 493 7.93 -14.05 5.38
CA ASN A 493 7.39 -15.26 6.01
C ASN A 493 5.93 -15.04 6.41
N PRO A 494 5.01 -14.94 5.42
CA PRO A 494 3.63 -14.68 5.72
C PRO A 494 3.06 -15.76 6.61
N SER A 495 2.30 -15.37 7.61
CA SER A 495 1.46 -16.32 8.32
C SER A 495 0.52 -16.99 7.30
N ARG A 496 0.05 -18.21 7.58
CA ARG A 496 -0.89 -18.94 6.70
C ARG A 496 -2.15 -18.15 6.35
N SER A 497 -2.32 -17.00 6.95
CA SER A 497 -3.43 -16.08 6.79
C SER A 497 -3.15 -14.90 5.87
N SER A 498 -2.03 -14.86 5.13
CA SER A 498 -1.79 -13.84 4.10
C SER A 498 -2.78 -13.92 2.93
N ARG A 499 -3.55 -14.99 2.85
CA ARG A 499 -4.80 -14.96 2.09
C ARG A 499 -5.77 -14.11 2.87
N ILE A 500 -6.41 -13.16 2.21
CA ILE A 500 -7.52 -12.41 2.79
C ILE A 500 -8.43 -13.42 3.43
N GLY A 501 -8.63 -13.22 4.71
CA GLY A 501 -9.44 -14.12 5.45
C GLY A 501 -10.78 -14.28 4.78
N GLU A 502 -11.20 -15.48 4.62
CA GLU A 502 -12.56 -15.85 4.20
C GLU A 502 -13.61 -14.99 4.91
N ALA A 503 -13.30 -14.54 6.14
CA ALA A 503 -14.11 -13.62 6.92
C ALA A 503 -14.39 -12.27 6.22
N ALA A 504 -13.44 -11.69 5.50
CA ALA A 504 -13.67 -10.42 4.78
C ALA A 504 -14.69 -10.57 3.64
N VAL A 505 -15.00 -11.78 3.27
CA VAL A 505 -15.73 -12.11 2.07
C VAL A 505 -17.08 -12.74 2.33
N THR A 506 -17.17 -13.56 3.37
CA THR A 506 -18.41 -14.27 3.73
C THR A 506 -19.44 -13.37 4.40
N LEU A 507 -19.25 -12.09 4.37
CA LEU A 507 -20.11 -11.13 5.03
C LEU A 507 -21.40 -10.90 4.28
N SER A 508 -22.23 -11.88 4.37
CA SER A 508 -23.66 -11.74 4.12
C SER A 508 -24.37 -11.55 5.45
N GLY A 509 -24.89 -10.36 5.71
CA GLY A 509 -25.71 -10.10 6.89
C GLY A 509 -24.93 -9.88 8.19
N ALA A 510 -25.56 -10.13 9.32
CA ALA A 510 -25.02 -10.01 10.67
C ALA A 510 -23.97 -11.08 11.02
N GLY A 511 -23.20 -11.53 10.03
CA GLY A 511 -22.15 -12.51 10.20
C GLY A 511 -21.00 -12.01 11.08
N PRO A 512 -20.06 -12.89 11.43
CA PRO A 512 -18.93 -12.53 12.28
C PRO A 512 -18.21 -11.31 11.70
N ARG A 513 -17.67 -10.49 12.57
CA ARG A 513 -16.90 -9.29 12.19
C ARG A 513 -15.85 -9.68 11.16
N PRO A 514 -15.67 -8.90 10.06
CA PRO A 514 -14.64 -9.19 9.07
C PRO A 514 -13.23 -9.19 9.62
N PHE A 515 -13.05 -8.80 10.85
CA PHE A 515 -11.81 -8.39 11.45
C PHE A 515 -11.48 -9.11 12.75
N ASP A 516 -11.36 -10.41 12.67
CA ASP A 516 -10.49 -11.12 13.59
C ASP A 516 -9.00 -11.03 13.15
N ALA A 517 -8.68 -10.09 12.25
CA ALA A 517 -7.33 -9.85 11.78
C ALA A 517 -6.36 -9.51 12.93
N ASP A 518 -6.84 -8.82 13.95
CA ASP A 518 -6.04 -8.51 15.15
C ASP A 518 -5.64 -9.75 15.96
N LYS A 519 -6.28 -10.88 15.74
CA LYS A 519 -5.92 -12.16 16.37
C LYS A 519 -4.89 -12.95 15.57
N ARG A 520 -4.55 -12.52 14.35
CA ARG A 520 -3.56 -13.19 13.52
C ARG A 520 -2.19 -12.58 13.74
N PRO A 521 -1.14 -13.38 13.95
CA PRO A 521 0.19 -12.84 14.05
C PRO A 521 0.58 -12.21 12.72
N ALA A 522 1.11 -10.99 12.76
CA ALA A 522 1.78 -10.39 11.62
C ALA A 522 2.96 -11.26 11.18
N ALA A 523 3.39 -11.14 9.92
CA ALA A 523 4.67 -11.69 9.50
C ALA A 523 5.79 -11.09 10.36
N SER A 524 6.81 -11.86 10.65
CA SER A 524 7.94 -11.36 11.45
C SER A 524 8.97 -10.58 10.63
N LEU A 525 8.93 -10.71 9.29
CA LEU A 525 9.84 -10.09 8.34
C LEU A 525 9.07 -9.42 7.20
N TYR A 526 9.38 -8.14 6.95
CA TYR A 526 8.87 -7.37 5.83
C TYR A 526 10.03 -6.81 5.01
N LEU A 527 10.03 -7.05 3.69
CA LEU A 527 11.07 -6.60 2.78
C LEU A 527 10.52 -5.52 1.84
N LEU A 528 11.20 -4.39 1.80
CA LEU A 528 10.96 -3.31 0.83
C LEU A 528 12.13 -3.24 -0.15
N ASP A 529 11.84 -3.33 -1.44
CA ASP A 529 12.81 -3.06 -2.50
C ASP A 529 12.81 -1.58 -2.87
N VAL A 530 13.95 -0.94 -2.70
CA VAL A 530 14.15 0.47 -3.03
C VAL A 530 14.92 0.58 -4.33
N ASN A 531 14.23 1.07 -5.36
CA ASN A 531 14.80 1.26 -6.70
C ASN A 531 15.02 2.76 -6.94
N ARG A 532 16.27 3.17 -7.15
CA ARG A 532 16.65 4.51 -7.54
C ARG A 532 17.45 4.46 -8.86
N PRO A 533 17.45 5.53 -9.66
CA PRO A 533 18.20 5.53 -10.92
C PRO A 533 19.70 5.21 -10.76
N PHE A 534 20.27 5.51 -9.60
CA PHE A 534 21.70 5.35 -9.31
C PHE A 534 22.03 4.05 -8.56
N GLU A 535 21.06 3.42 -7.88
CA GLU A 535 21.30 2.22 -7.08
C GLU A 535 19.99 1.51 -6.71
N HIS A 536 20.09 0.21 -6.50
CA HIS A 536 19.04 -0.64 -5.92
C HIS A 536 19.52 -1.23 -4.60
N TRP A 537 18.65 -1.23 -3.56
CA TRP A 537 18.91 -1.88 -2.29
C TRP A 537 17.62 -2.38 -1.66
N SER A 538 17.75 -3.25 -0.67
CA SER A 538 16.62 -3.77 0.09
C SER A 538 16.65 -3.27 1.54
N VAL A 539 15.47 -3.04 2.09
CA VAL A 539 15.27 -2.71 3.50
C VAL A 539 14.42 -3.79 4.13
N LEU A 540 14.94 -4.43 5.17
CA LEU A 540 14.28 -5.54 5.86
C LEU A 540 13.90 -5.14 7.28
N ALA A 541 12.60 -4.99 7.53
CA ALA A 541 12.08 -4.83 8.89
C ALA A 541 11.84 -6.20 9.53
N ARG A 542 12.40 -6.42 10.72
CA ARG A 542 12.19 -7.60 11.55
C ARG A 542 11.50 -7.20 12.85
N ILE A 543 10.29 -7.73 13.06
CA ILE A 543 9.44 -7.39 14.20
C ILE A 543 9.21 -8.57 15.18
N GLY A 544 9.78 -9.74 14.90
CA GLY A 544 9.71 -10.95 15.73
C GLY A 544 11.03 -11.68 15.81
N ASP A 545 11.26 -12.45 16.87
CA ASP A 545 12.51 -13.16 17.14
C ASP A 545 12.56 -14.60 16.59
N ASP A 546 11.56 -15.02 15.84
CA ASP A 546 11.37 -16.38 15.34
C ASP A 546 12.36 -16.79 14.22
N THR A 547 13.12 -15.85 13.67
CA THR A 547 14.07 -16.09 12.59
C THR A 547 15.51 -15.77 13.01
N PRO A 548 16.26 -16.74 13.59
CA PRO A 548 17.61 -16.49 14.09
C PRO A 548 18.68 -16.37 12.99
N ARG A 549 18.35 -16.78 11.76
CA ARG A 549 19.23 -16.70 10.58
C ARG A 549 18.41 -16.38 9.36
N ILE A 550 18.83 -15.35 8.62
CA ILE A 550 18.18 -14.86 7.42
C ILE A 550 19.06 -15.20 6.22
N ARG A 551 18.49 -15.94 5.26
CA ARG A 551 19.16 -16.27 3.99
C ARG A 551 18.82 -15.20 2.95
N PHE A 552 19.81 -14.75 2.19
CA PHE A 552 19.58 -13.77 1.12
C PHE A 552 18.68 -14.33 0.01
N SER A 553 18.76 -15.63 -0.27
CA SER A 553 17.86 -16.28 -1.23
C SER A 553 16.39 -16.23 -0.83
N THR A 554 16.05 -16.22 0.47
CA THR A 554 14.67 -16.05 0.95
C THR A 554 14.20 -14.60 0.82
N LEU A 555 15.11 -13.65 0.63
CA LEU A 555 14.82 -12.26 0.34
C LEU A 555 14.81 -11.98 -1.18
N GLY A 556 14.94 -13.00 -2.03
CA GLY A 556 15.05 -12.83 -3.47
C GLY A 556 16.39 -12.26 -3.94
N LEU A 557 17.40 -12.20 -3.05
CA LEU A 557 18.73 -11.68 -3.36
C LEU A 557 19.67 -12.80 -3.82
N PRO A 558 20.51 -12.59 -4.86
CA PRO A 558 21.48 -13.57 -5.35
C PRO A 558 22.43 -14.06 -4.26
N ALA A 559 22.52 -15.40 -4.07
CA ALA A 559 23.33 -15.99 -3.02
C ALA A 559 24.84 -15.98 -3.31
N ASP A 560 25.24 -15.75 -4.56
CA ASP A 560 26.64 -15.68 -5.02
C ASP A 560 27.30 -14.31 -4.76
N ARG A 561 26.52 -13.31 -4.34
CA ARG A 561 27.00 -11.98 -4.01
C ARG A 561 27.27 -11.79 -2.52
N SER A 562 28.02 -10.78 -2.18
CA SER A 562 28.23 -10.31 -0.79
C SER A 562 27.39 -9.06 -0.54
N TYR A 563 26.80 -8.98 0.65
CA TYR A 563 25.94 -7.86 1.04
C TYR A 563 26.43 -7.25 2.36
N LEU A 564 26.47 -5.93 2.41
CA LEU A 564 26.59 -5.17 3.64
C LEU A 564 25.23 -5.15 4.33
N VAL A 565 25.21 -5.43 5.61
CA VAL A 565 24.00 -5.41 6.45
C VAL A 565 24.21 -4.39 7.56
N TYR A 566 23.42 -3.32 7.54
CA TYR A 566 23.47 -2.25 8.53
C TYR A 566 22.13 -2.13 9.24
N GLU A 567 22.13 -2.08 10.57
CA GLU A 567 20.92 -1.91 11.36
C GLU A 567 20.74 -0.41 11.67
N PHE A 568 19.58 0.12 11.21
CA PHE A 568 19.27 1.54 11.18
C PHE A 568 19.12 2.16 12.59
N TRP A 569 18.33 1.53 13.46
CA TRP A 569 17.99 2.11 14.76
C TRP A 569 19.16 2.08 15.75
N THR A 570 19.87 0.98 15.84
CA THR A 570 21.08 0.87 16.67
C THR A 570 22.31 1.48 15.99
N GLN A 571 22.17 1.83 14.71
CA GLN A 571 23.21 2.41 13.90
C GLN A 571 24.47 1.53 13.83
N HIS A 572 24.31 0.23 13.65
CA HIS A 572 25.41 -0.73 13.68
C HIS A 572 25.57 -1.46 12.35
N LEU A 573 26.80 -1.49 11.81
CA LEU A 573 27.14 -2.36 10.68
C LEU A 573 27.39 -3.79 11.23
N LEU A 574 26.52 -4.74 10.86
CA LEU A 574 26.74 -6.14 11.24
C LEU A 574 27.95 -6.73 10.51
N GLY A 575 28.19 -6.31 9.27
CA GLY A 575 29.31 -6.77 8.44
C GLY A 575 28.93 -6.96 6.98
N ALA A 576 29.84 -7.61 6.25
CA ALA A 576 29.62 -8.11 4.89
C ALA A 576 29.39 -9.62 4.96
N PHE A 577 28.31 -10.10 4.34
CA PHE A 577 27.90 -11.51 4.42
C PHE A 577 27.64 -12.07 3.03
N ARG A 578 27.85 -13.37 2.88
CA ARG A 578 27.38 -14.19 1.74
C ARG A 578 26.36 -15.19 2.24
N GLU A 579 25.44 -15.58 1.38
CA GLU A 579 24.38 -16.57 1.64
C GLU A 579 23.40 -16.19 2.78
N ARG A 580 23.89 -15.80 3.96
CA ARG A 580 23.06 -15.55 5.16
C ARG A 580 23.75 -14.67 6.19
N PHE A 581 22.95 -14.06 7.06
CA PHE A 581 23.42 -13.36 8.25
C PHE A 581 22.59 -13.72 9.48
N SER A 582 23.12 -13.45 10.67
CA SER A 582 22.41 -13.58 11.95
C SER A 582 22.08 -12.19 12.47
N PRO A 583 20.79 -11.84 12.62
CA PRO A 583 20.38 -10.47 12.99
C PRO A 583 20.69 -10.10 14.45
N GLY A 584 20.94 -11.09 15.32
CA GLY A 584 21.04 -10.88 16.76
C GLY A 584 19.67 -10.64 17.43
N ALA A 585 19.69 -10.30 18.71
CA ALA A 585 18.48 -9.97 19.45
C ALA A 585 17.95 -8.58 19.07
N ILE A 586 16.62 -8.43 19.10
CA ILE A 586 15.98 -7.12 18.93
C ILE A 586 16.26 -6.28 20.20
N ASP A 587 16.74 -5.05 20.01
CA ASP A 587 16.92 -4.10 21.13
C ASP A 587 15.57 -3.73 21.72
N PRO A 588 15.32 -3.94 23.03
CA PRO A 588 14.04 -3.68 23.67
C PRO A 588 13.58 -2.21 23.58
N ARG A 589 14.51 -1.29 23.35
CA ARG A 589 14.16 0.15 23.17
C ARG A 589 13.40 0.39 21.88
N PHE A 590 13.71 -0.36 20.84
CA PHE A 590 13.14 -0.16 19.50
C PHE A 590 12.04 -1.18 19.16
N GLN A 591 12.14 -2.41 19.72
CA GLN A 591 11.23 -3.52 19.44
C GLN A 591 11.12 -3.89 17.95
N VAL A 592 12.07 -3.45 17.16
CA VAL A 592 12.23 -3.68 15.72
C VAL A 592 13.69 -3.61 15.35
N GLN A 593 14.09 -4.36 14.34
CA GLN A 593 15.34 -4.16 13.61
C GLN A 593 14.99 -3.75 12.18
N ASP A 594 15.72 -2.78 11.67
CA ASP A 594 15.53 -2.24 10.33
C ASP A 594 16.87 -2.29 9.58
N PHE A 595 17.02 -3.32 8.72
CA PHE A 595 18.25 -3.64 8.05
C PHE A 595 18.32 -3.01 6.65
N CYS A 596 19.31 -2.15 6.46
CA CYS A 596 19.74 -1.71 5.13
C CYS A 596 20.64 -2.79 4.53
N ILE A 597 20.25 -3.38 3.42
CA ILE A 597 20.96 -4.45 2.73
C ILE A 597 21.40 -3.95 1.36
N ARG A 598 22.72 -3.77 1.16
CA ARG A 598 23.30 -3.32 -0.10
C ARG A 598 24.38 -4.29 -0.57
N GLU A 599 24.52 -4.48 -1.88
CA GLU A 599 25.64 -5.25 -2.43
C GLU A 599 26.97 -4.61 -2.02
N ALA A 600 27.91 -5.43 -1.55
CA ALA A 600 29.21 -4.96 -1.10
C ALA A 600 30.11 -4.67 -2.31
N LEU A 601 30.57 -3.44 -2.42
CA LEU A 601 31.43 -2.98 -3.51
C LEU A 601 32.90 -2.94 -3.07
N ALA A 602 33.81 -3.00 -4.04
CA ALA A 602 35.26 -2.96 -3.81
C ALA A 602 35.79 -1.55 -3.48
N HIS A 603 34.95 -0.54 -3.44
CA HIS A 603 35.29 0.85 -3.13
C HIS A 603 34.41 1.40 -2.01
N PRO A 604 34.76 2.56 -1.40
CA PRO A 604 33.89 3.21 -0.44
C PRO A 604 32.48 3.44 -0.98
N GLN A 605 31.45 3.04 -0.23
CA GLN A 605 30.06 3.14 -0.62
C GLN A 605 29.16 3.62 0.51
N LEU A 606 28.10 4.34 0.17
CA LEU A 606 27.07 4.71 1.11
C LEU A 606 26.27 3.48 1.51
N VAL A 607 26.09 3.26 2.81
CA VAL A 607 25.31 2.14 3.35
C VAL A 607 23.92 2.58 3.76
N SER A 608 23.82 3.77 4.38
CA SER A 608 22.58 4.35 4.87
C SER A 608 22.72 5.85 5.08
N THR A 609 21.60 6.51 5.34
CA THR A 609 21.52 7.80 6.02
C THR A 609 20.73 7.63 7.32
N ASN A 610 20.77 8.64 8.21
CA ASN A 610 19.92 8.62 9.40
C ASN A 610 18.55 9.30 9.17
N ARG A 611 18.26 9.75 7.94
CA ARG A 611 17.08 10.58 7.67
C ARG A 611 15.79 9.79 7.73
N HIS A 612 15.79 8.57 7.22
CA HIS A 612 14.57 7.79 7.07
C HIS A 612 14.83 6.29 7.10
N VAL A 613 13.90 5.53 7.65
CA VAL A 613 13.93 4.06 7.74
C VAL A 613 14.12 3.35 6.40
N SER A 614 13.87 3.98 5.28
CA SER A 614 14.20 3.45 3.94
C SER A 614 15.67 3.52 3.56
N CYS A 615 16.57 3.90 4.50
CA CYS A 615 18.01 3.91 4.31
C CYS A 615 18.50 4.80 3.14
N GLY A 616 17.86 5.97 2.98
CA GLY A 616 18.13 6.91 1.89
C GLY A 616 17.05 6.93 0.80
N GLY A 617 15.99 6.13 0.93
CA GLY A 617 14.94 6.05 -0.10
C GLY A 617 14.12 7.31 -0.28
N VAL A 618 14.07 8.22 0.68
CA VAL A 618 13.34 9.49 0.59
C VAL A 618 14.23 10.71 0.38
N ASP A 619 15.49 10.61 0.73
CA ASP A 619 16.40 11.77 0.85
C ASP A 619 17.55 11.77 -0.16
N LEU A 620 17.96 10.61 -0.70
CA LEU A 620 19.02 10.52 -1.69
C LEU A 620 18.51 10.75 -3.11
N HIS A 621 19.16 11.59 -3.88
CA HIS A 621 18.82 11.88 -5.27
C HIS A 621 19.87 11.39 -6.26
N ASP A 622 21.14 11.41 -5.87
CA ASP A 622 22.25 10.86 -6.66
C ASP A 622 23.35 10.34 -5.73
N VAL A 623 24.00 9.25 -6.11
CA VAL A 623 25.19 8.72 -5.45
C VAL A 623 26.11 8.13 -6.51
N GLN A 624 27.35 8.57 -6.56
CA GLN A 624 28.33 8.14 -7.56
C GLN A 624 29.71 7.95 -6.93
N TRP A 625 30.44 6.95 -7.43
CA TRP A 625 31.85 6.76 -7.15
C TRP A 625 32.68 7.00 -8.43
N ALA A 626 33.61 7.95 -8.37
CA ALA A 626 34.55 8.20 -9.46
C ALA A 626 35.82 8.88 -8.95
N ALA A 627 36.97 8.54 -9.50
CA ALA A 627 38.24 9.18 -9.19
C ALA A 627 38.51 9.34 -7.66
N ASP A 628 38.42 8.21 -6.96
CA ASP A 628 38.58 8.12 -5.49
C ASP A 628 37.64 9.06 -4.68
N THR A 629 36.53 9.43 -5.25
CA THR A 629 35.56 10.31 -4.61
C THR A 629 34.15 9.68 -4.63
N LEU A 630 33.55 9.55 -3.45
CA LEU A 630 32.13 9.28 -3.28
C LEU A 630 31.39 10.62 -3.19
N ARG A 631 30.44 10.86 -4.08
CA ARG A 631 29.65 12.09 -4.14
C ARG A 631 28.17 11.80 -4.30
N GLY A 632 27.34 12.74 -3.90
CA GLY A 632 25.90 12.63 -4.06
C GLY A 632 25.14 13.89 -3.69
N GLU A 633 23.83 13.81 -3.78
CA GLU A 633 22.89 14.85 -3.39
C GLU A 633 21.84 14.29 -2.43
N SER A 634 21.49 15.08 -1.42
CA SER A 634 20.49 14.68 -0.41
C SER A 634 19.60 15.86 -0.01
N ASP A 635 18.35 15.56 0.33
CA ASP A 635 17.45 16.53 0.95
C ASP A 635 17.60 16.49 2.47
N LEU A 636 18.02 17.61 3.06
CA LEU A 636 18.22 17.78 4.50
C LEU A 636 17.05 18.55 5.12
N VAL A 637 16.72 18.20 6.37
CA VAL A 637 15.78 18.98 7.18
C VAL A 637 16.53 20.08 7.90
N ALA A 638 15.98 21.31 7.88
CA ALA A 638 16.58 22.46 8.52
C ALA A 638 16.88 22.20 10.00
N GLY A 639 18.13 22.41 10.41
CA GLY A 639 18.56 22.26 11.81
C GLY A 639 18.69 20.82 12.31
N ASP A 640 18.26 19.81 11.57
CA ASP A 640 18.46 18.39 11.93
C ASP A 640 19.87 17.93 11.55
N ASP A 641 20.42 17.02 12.33
CA ASP A 641 21.69 16.37 12.02
C ASP A 641 21.50 15.29 10.97
N TYR A 642 22.04 15.51 9.79
CA TYR A 642 22.03 14.53 8.71
C TYR A 642 23.34 13.75 8.69
N VAL A 643 23.27 12.41 8.71
CA VAL A 643 24.44 11.55 8.77
C VAL A 643 24.51 10.65 7.54
N LEU A 644 25.58 10.79 6.78
CA LEU A 644 25.98 9.83 5.75
C LEU A 644 26.75 8.69 6.43
N VAL A 645 26.32 7.45 6.24
CA VAL A 645 26.94 6.24 6.77
C VAL A 645 27.67 5.54 5.63
N VAL A 646 29.00 5.49 5.68
CA VAL A 646 29.85 5.00 4.60
C VAL A 646 30.66 3.79 5.05
N HIS A 647 30.59 2.70 4.30
CA HIS A 647 31.52 1.57 4.42
C HIS A 647 32.82 1.87 3.67
N GLU A 648 33.95 1.65 4.32
CA GLU A 648 35.27 1.87 3.77
C GLU A 648 35.99 0.51 3.67
N PRO A 649 36.08 -0.13 2.48
CA PRO A 649 36.82 -1.39 2.33
C PRO A 649 38.33 -1.13 2.50
N SER A 650 39.07 -2.18 2.84
CA SER A 650 40.53 -2.14 2.88
C SER A 650 41.10 -1.69 1.52
N GLY A 651 42.10 -0.83 1.52
CA GLY A 651 42.66 -0.26 0.29
C GLY A 651 42.30 1.19 0.02
N PHE A 652 41.47 1.79 0.86
CA PHE A 652 41.14 3.22 0.76
C PHE A 652 41.38 3.94 2.09
N ARG A 653 41.89 5.15 2.00
CA ARG A 653 42.09 6.04 3.14
C ARG A 653 41.29 7.30 2.96
N PHE A 654 40.45 7.63 3.93
CA PHE A 654 39.71 8.88 3.97
C PHE A 654 40.67 10.08 3.97
N VAL A 655 40.33 11.10 3.18
CA VAL A 655 41.08 12.37 3.11
C VAL A 655 40.25 13.48 3.74
N ARG A 656 39.07 13.76 3.20
CA ARG A 656 38.18 14.83 3.66
C ARG A 656 36.76 14.63 3.18
N ALA A 657 35.81 15.31 3.83
CA ALA A 657 34.44 15.46 3.39
C ALA A 657 34.06 16.91 3.22
N GLU A 658 33.26 17.21 2.23
CA GLU A 658 32.83 18.57 1.87
C GLU A 658 31.35 18.56 1.52
N ALA A 659 30.65 19.68 1.73
CA ALA A 659 29.25 19.84 1.35
C ALA A 659 28.99 21.26 0.83
N THR A 660 28.03 21.38 -0.08
CA THR A 660 27.55 22.66 -0.60
C THR A 660 26.14 22.88 -0.09
N GLY A 661 25.89 23.97 0.62
CA GLY A 661 24.60 24.28 1.27
C GLY A 661 24.44 23.70 2.68
N ALA A 662 25.47 23.01 3.20
CA ALA A 662 25.53 22.53 4.57
C ALA A 662 26.94 22.59 5.14
N ALA A 663 27.05 22.62 6.46
CA ALA A 663 28.33 22.49 7.16
C ALA A 663 28.64 21.00 7.44
N VAL A 664 29.90 20.60 7.25
CA VAL A 664 30.39 19.29 7.73
C VAL A 664 30.76 19.46 9.21
N MET A 665 29.94 18.90 10.08
CA MET A 665 30.05 19.04 11.53
C MET A 665 31.10 18.08 12.13
N SER A 666 31.20 16.89 11.59
CA SER A 666 32.17 15.88 12.03
C SER A 666 32.31 14.76 11.00
N SER A 667 33.45 14.06 11.05
CA SER A 667 33.69 12.81 10.33
C SER A 667 34.46 11.86 11.23
N ALA A 668 33.85 10.72 11.60
CA ALA A 668 34.44 9.75 12.50
C ALA A 668 34.07 8.32 12.08
N VAL A 669 34.98 7.37 12.35
CA VAL A 669 34.71 5.93 12.22
C VAL A 669 34.16 5.40 13.54
N ARG A 670 33.00 4.77 13.46
CA ARG A 670 32.38 4.10 14.62
C ARG A 670 31.56 2.90 14.14
N GLY A 671 31.72 1.74 14.81
CA GLY A 671 30.96 0.54 14.48
C GLY A 671 31.20 0.05 13.04
N GLY A 672 32.45 0.10 12.56
CA GLY A 672 32.83 -0.39 11.22
C GLY A 672 32.46 0.51 10.03
N VAL A 673 31.88 1.69 10.27
CA VAL A 673 31.51 2.65 9.24
C VAL A 673 32.00 4.05 9.57
N ARG A 674 32.27 4.84 8.54
CA ARG A 674 32.48 6.28 8.68
C ARG A 674 31.13 6.98 8.72
N ARG A 675 30.99 7.90 9.66
CA ARG A 675 29.84 8.78 9.78
C ARG A 675 30.24 10.21 9.48
N VAL A 676 29.70 10.76 8.41
CA VAL A 676 29.88 12.17 8.06
C VAL A 676 28.61 12.91 8.42
N ARG A 677 28.69 13.76 9.44
CA ARG A 677 27.55 14.56 9.92
C ARG A 677 27.52 15.90 9.20
N LEU A 678 26.39 16.17 8.58
CA LEU A 678 26.09 17.43 7.91
C LEU A 678 24.96 18.15 8.65
N ARG A 679 24.97 19.49 8.61
CA ARG A 679 23.87 20.30 9.12
C ARG A 679 23.64 21.49 8.20
N SER A 680 22.39 21.66 7.75
CA SER A 680 21.96 22.83 6.97
C SER A 680 21.01 23.69 7.80
N ALA A 681 21.25 25.00 7.83
CA ALA A 681 20.37 25.93 8.53
C ALA A 681 19.02 26.09 7.83
N GLY A 682 19.01 26.09 6.50
CA GLY A 682 17.80 26.26 5.69
C GLY A 682 17.15 24.96 5.22
N GLY A 683 17.80 23.81 5.40
CA GLY A 683 17.35 22.54 4.82
C GLY A 683 17.44 22.51 3.29
N GLY A 684 16.70 21.59 2.66
CA GLY A 684 16.64 21.45 1.21
C GLY A 684 17.78 20.62 0.62
N ARG A 685 17.97 20.72 -0.70
CA ARG A 685 18.93 19.92 -1.44
C ARG A 685 20.37 20.39 -1.20
N VAL A 686 21.22 19.44 -0.84
CA VAL A 686 22.63 19.62 -0.48
C VAL A 686 23.47 18.64 -1.29
N GLY A 687 24.47 19.16 -2.01
CA GLY A 687 25.50 18.35 -2.63
C GLY A 687 26.62 18.03 -1.62
N TRP A 688 27.13 16.80 -1.66
CA TRP A 688 28.23 16.38 -0.79
C TRP A 688 29.26 15.52 -1.55
N ARG A 689 30.50 15.55 -1.07
CA ARG A 689 31.58 14.70 -1.58
C ARG A 689 32.52 14.26 -0.47
N ILE A 690 32.97 13.01 -0.56
CA ILE A 690 33.89 12.38 0.38
C ILE A 690 35.09 11.88 -0.42
N VAL A 691 36.24 12.42 -0.18
CA VAL A 691 37.48 12.18 -0.93
C VAL A 691 38.29 11.12 -0.22
N TYR A 692 38.77 10.16 -0.95
CA TYR A 692 39.64 9.08 -0.52
C TYR A 692 40.97 9.13 -1.26
N ARG A 693 41.88 8.26 -0.84
CA ARG A 693 43.13 7.95 -1.56
C ARG A 693 43.27 6.43 -1.56
N GLY A 694 43.42 5.87 -2.73
CA GLY A 694 43.78 4.45 -2.88
C GLY A 694 45.12 4.18 -2.22
N LEU A 695 45.22 3.09 -1.45
CA LEU A 695 46.48 2.62 -0.89
C LEU A 695 47.19 1.74 -1.95
N PRO A 696 48.52 1.86 -2.12
CA PRO A 696 49.25 0.99 -3.02
C PRO A 696 49.02 -0.49 -2.64
N HIS A 697 48.70 -1.34 -3.57
CA HIS A 697 48.65 -2.78 -3.36
C HIS A 697 50.07 -3.27 -3.03
N GLY A 698 50.33 -3.68 -1.77
CA GLY A 698 51.57 -4.35 -1.38
C GLY A 698 52.24 -3.91 -0.10
N LEU A 699 51.57 -3.93 1.04
CA LEU A 699 52.21 -4.18 2.32
C LEU A 699 51.41 -5.23 3.09
N PRO A 700 51.99 -6.34 3.51
CA PRO A 700 51.30 -7.31 4.35
C PRO A 700 50.87 -6.62 5.66
N GLN A 701 49.61 -6.65 5.97
CA GLN A 701 49.14 -6.26 7.29
C GLN A 701 49.87 -7.08 8.35
N GLY A 702 50.53 -6.40 9.28
CA GLY A 702 51.25 -7.01 10.39
C GLY A 702 50.29 -8.00 11.10
N GLN A 703 50.80 -9.16 11.36
CA GLN A 703 50.17 -10.18 12.19
C GLN A 703 49.65 -9.54 13.48
N PRO A 704 48.50 -9.89 13.98
CA PRO A 704 48.07 -9.47 15.31
C PRO A 704 49.10 -9.99 16.32
N MET A 705 49.63 -9.08 17.11
CA MET A 705 50.53 -9.41 18.20
C MET A 705 49.88 -10.49 19.07
N GLY A 706 50.63 -11.60 19.25
CA GLY A 706 50.19 -12.74 20.02
C GLY A 706 49.76 -12.37 21.43
N GLN A 707 48.72 -12.98 21.88
CA GLN A 707 48.30 -12.96 23.29
C GLN A 707 49.49 -13.40 24.19
N PRO A 708 49.71 -12.73 25.31
CA PRO A 708 50.68 -13.21 26.28
C PRO A 708 50.22 -14.56 26.88
N PRO A 709 51.12 -15.47 27.20
CA PRO A 709 50.77 -16.79 27.72
C PRO A 709 50.06 -16.65 29.07
N SER A 710 48.92 -17.31 29.19
CA SER A 710 48.23 -17.47 30.46
C SER A 710 49.01 -18.43 31.35
N HIS A 711 49.59 -17.92 32.44
CA HIS A 711 50.09 -18.75 33.54
C HIS A 711 48.89 -19.39 34.26
N PHE A 712 48.80 -20.68 34.15
CA PHE A 712 48.07 -21.51 35.11
C PHE A 712 48.82 -21.45 36.45
N ALA A 713 48.16 -21.06 37.51
CA ALA A 713 48.51 -21.39 38.87
C ALA A 713 47.34 -22.09 39.54
N SER A 714 47.54 -23.34 39.84
CA SER A 714 46.76 -24.19 40.70
C SER A 714 46.77 -23.69 42.15
N GLN A 715 45.62 -23.46 42.75
CA GLN A 715 45.15 -24.00 44.05
C GLN A 715 43.66 -23.69 44.21
#